data_acc10dcd8cc5af28f59cf15908cb82fb
#
_entry.id   acc10dcd8cc5af28f59cf15908cb82fb
#
_cell.length_a   1.000
_cell.length_b   1.000
_cell.length_c   1.000
_cell.angle_alpha   90.00
_cell.angle_beta   90.00
_cell.angle_gamma   90.00
#
_symmetry.space_group_name_H-M   'P 1'
#
loop_
_entity.id
_entity.type
_entity.pdbx_description
1 polymer ?
#
loop_
_entity_poly.entity_id
_entity_poly.type
_entity_poly.pdbx_seq_one_letter_code
_entity_poly.pdbx_strand_id
1 'polypeptide(L)'
;MSLDFTENIVVGRKQSDLDKYKEKATGYLGKVVVSGGDDPVLGKKVLMDLSRSHVMIICGKRGGGKCVTGDTLIALEDGREIEIKDLEKTNLKVMSINNKLKIEKAKKENFFKRKVNELLEIKLRSGKEIKLTLEHPLLTLEGWKEAKDLKIKSRIATPRKLNNIGKDKLKKENIKLIAYLLAEGHLSNRVVLFCNSDEKIVNDFRASIKLFDKELDLKEIGKYNYKVIWKKGKENPYQKGSLKEYLKQIGMYNKLSYQKEIPEIIFKQKKENLTLFLNRMFSCDGTIYFEKENRCRISYSSSSKKMILQIQGILLKLEILSKIRKKKTKKRDSYELEILEQDVEKYIKEIGFIGEKEKKTLKYKNKIKNLNIDTIPKEIWNNFKPLNGWKNIGVEFNYKTPKAIRSSINYAPSREKLLIIAKKENNKELEKIATSDIYWDEIKEINHLKGKFEVYDITVLKNHNFIANNIIIHNSYTLSVVMEEFARQPFDVKDRLSVIVIDTVGIFWTMNYPNKEIPKELLDKWDLKADGIGIRNMIPAGKQEFYKEKEIPFDSPFSIRTSQVDLEDWLGLFRLTWRDGESGLLSRSIDILKQKLGNLYDIDDIIKVALTDSETTKEIKDSLINRMKIAKSWGLFSKSGTTMKEFAKPGTITTIDVSTYKQAIGMESVQELIVGLLGKRLYEERMLYRKEEEKNLLEGKRKTSEMPIVWMVIDEAHMFMPQDRPSMALDVLLQWIRVGRQPGLSLILATQRPNKLHSETISQCDLFLSMRMTAQEDIQAVSSIRPSYLNIPMDKYYAQMPKEQGYAIMIDDNSEKVMLLKIRPRITWDGGKTATVFSD
;
A
#
# COMPACT_ATOMS: atom_id res chain seq x y z
N MET A 1 20.97 35.84 24.37
CA MET A 1 20.81 34.79 25.38
C MET A 1 21.73 33.63 25.00
N SER A 2 22.75 33.37 25.79
CA SER A 2 23.67 32.23 25.65
C SER A 2 22.85 30.96 25.89
N LEU A 3 22.70 30.15 24.89
CA LEU A 3 22.16 28.80 25.03
C LEU A 3 23.11 27.99 25.91
N ASP A 4 22.67 27.70 27.12
CA ASP A 4 23.38 26.81 28.03
C ASP A 4 23.38 25.40 27.41
N PHE A 5 24.56 24.88 27.07
CA PHE A 5 24.71 23.69 26.22
C PHE A 5 24.55 22.36 26.97
N THR A 6 24.12 22.34 28.23
CA THR A 6 24.14 21.18 29.11
C THR A 6 22.81 20.45 29.30
N GLU A 7 21.64 21.06 29.05
CA GLU A 7 20.32 20.44 29.31
C GLU A 7 19.55 20.06 28.06
N ASN A 8 18.77 18.95 28.12
CA ASN A 8 17.84 18.52 27.06
C ASN A 8 16.64 19.47 26.95
N ILE A 9 15.93 19.45 25.81
CA ILE A 9 14.76 20.30 25.61
C ILE A 9 13.51 19.50 25.95
N VAL A 10 12.75 19.92 26.96
CA VAL A 10 11.45 19.32 27.30
C VAL A 10 10.34 20.17 26.66
N VAL A 11 9.46 19.51 25.89
CA VAL A 11 8.26 20.10 25.29
C VAL A 11 7.03 19.67 26.06
N GLY A 12 6.00 20.53 26.10
CA GLY A 12 4.77 20.30 26.84
C GLY A 12 4.80 20.76 28.31
N ARG A 13 5.94 21.33 28.80
CA ARG A 13 6.07 21.80 30.16
C ARG A 13 6.26 23.33 30.24
N LYS A 14 5.58 23.96 31.22
CA LYS A 14 5.88 25.32 31.61
C LYS A 14 7.17 25.36 32.41
N GLN A 15 7.85 26.51 32.41
CA GLN A 15 9.13 26.69 33.11
C GLN A 15 9.07 26.30 34.58
N SER A 16 8.02 26.71 35.32
CA SER A 16 7.81 26.36 36.74
C SER A 16 7.77 24.86 37.01
N ASP A 17 7.27 24.07 36.06
CA ASP A 17 7.22 22.62 36.20
C ASP A 17 8.53 21.97 35.76
N LEU A 18 9.23 22.58 34.82
CA LEU A 18 10.56 22.12 34.41
C LEU A 18 11.53 22.26 35.58
N ASP A 19 11.48 23.38 36.29
CA ASP A 19 12.30 23.63 37.49
C ASP A 19 12.05 22.60 38.61
N LYS A 20 10.76 22.15 38.74
CA LYS A 20 10.35 21.23 39.81
C LYS A 20 10.59 19.75 39.42
N TYR A 21 10.27 19.36 38.23
CA TYR A 21 10.24 17.96 37.82
C TYR A 21 11.36 17.55 36.85
N LYS A 22 12.15 18.54 36.38
CA LYS A 22 13.24 18.33 35.41
C LYS A 22 12.80 17.45 34.24
N GLU A 23 13.48 16.32 33.97
CA GLU A 23 13.19 15.37 32.90
C GLU A 23 12.36 14.16 33.35
N LYS A 24 11.82 14.16 34.60
CA LYS A 24 10.99 13.02 35.06
C LYS A 24 9.73 12.89 34.23
N ALA A 25 9.32 11.64 33.94
CA ALA A 25 8.14 11.30 33.15
C ALA A 25 8.11 12.00 31.78
N THR A 26 9.23 11.91 31.05
CA THR A 26 9.34 12.40 29.67
C THR A 26 9.67 11.30 28.70
N GLY A 27 9.22 11.43 27.46
CA GLY A 27 9.50 10.51 26.33
C GLY A 27 10.45 11.13 25.31
N TYR A 28 11.47 10.40 24.87
CA TYR A 28 12.47 10.85 23.91
C TYR A 28 11.95 10.82 22.48
N LEU A 29 11.62 11.96 21.89
CA LEU A 29 11.09 12.08 20.52
C LEU A 29 12.17 12.10 19.45
N GLY A 30 13.28 12.82 19.70
CA GLY A 30 14.30 13.07 18.68
C GLY A 30 15.38 14.04 19.11
N LYS A 31 16.14 14.55 18.16
CA LYS A 31 17.19 15.59 18.38
C LYS A 31 16.88 16.85 17.56
N VAL A 32 17.15 18.01 18.14
CA VAL A 32 17.02 19.30 17.43
C VAL A 32 18.00 19.37 16.25
N VAL A 33 17.58 19.98 15.17
CA VAL A 33 18.42 20.32 14.02
C VAL A 33 19.03 21.72 14.26
N VAL A 34 20.34 21.78 14.44
CA VAL A 34 21.06 23.04 14.75
C VAL A 34 21.45 23.78 13.49
N SER A 35 21.85 23.09 12.42
CA SER A 35 22.14 23.67 11.11
C SER A 35 21.40 22.90 10.01
N GLY A 36 20.75 23.65 9.10
CA GLY A 36 20.12 23.10 7.91
C GLY A 36 21.13 22.88 6.77
N GLY A 37 20.76 22.14 5.75
CA GLY A 37 21.56 21.83 4.56
C GLY A 37 21.53 20.36 4.20
N ASP A 38 22.42 19.94 3.32
CA ASP A 38 22.47 18.55 2.85
C ASP A 38 23.11 17.59 3.89
N ASP A 39 23.77 18.10 4.94
CA ASP A 39 24.29 17.33 6.07
C ASP A 39 23.97 18.05 7.39
N PRO A 40 22.74 17.91 7.93
CA PRO A 40 22.28 18.66 9.08
C PRO A 40 22.91 18.15 10.39
N VAL A 41 23.41 19.09 11.21
CA VAL A 41 23.97 18.80 12.52
C VAL A 41 22.83 18.63 13.53
N LEU A 42 22.81 17.49 14.22
CA LEU A 42 21.87 17.18 15.30
C LEU A 42 22.42 17.65 16.65
N GLY A 43 21.59 18.38 17.40
CA GLY A 43 21.91 18.90 18.72
C GLY A 43 21.27 18.10 19.85
N LYS A 44 20.69 18.81 20.81
CA LYS A 44 20.10 18.29 22.05
C LYS A 44 18.95 17.33 21.82
N LYS A 45 18.71 16.44 22.80
CA LYS A 45 17.51 15.57 22.83
C LYS A 45 16.26 16.43 23.03
N VAL A 46 15.19 16.08 22.35
CA VAL A 46 13.83 16.63 22.55
C VAL A 46 13.01 15.59 23.27
N LEU A 47 12.52 15.94 24.44
CA LEU A 47 11.76 15.11 25.35
C LEU A 47 10.34 15.64 25.44
N MET A 48 9.32 14.79 25.34
CA MET A 48 7.90 15.15 25.46
C MET A 48 7.40 14.86 26.87
N ASP A 49 6.67 15.79 27.48
CA ASP A 49 6.03 15.56 28.77
C ASP A 49 4.94 14.49 28.68
N LEU A 50 5.01 13.49 29.55
CA LEU A 50 4.02 12.42 29.70
C LEU A 50 3.25 12.50 31.03
N SER A 51 3.65 13.42 31.91
CA SER A 51 3.12 13.53 33.28
C SER A 51 1.80 14.29 33.37
N ARG A 52 1.43 15.03 32.33
CA ARG A 52 0.22 15.86 32.24
C ARG A 52 -0.61 15.53 31.01
N SER A 53 -1.83 16.04 31.03
CA SER A 53 -2.73 15.89 29.89
C SER A 53 -2.41 16.88 28.79
N HIS A 54 -2.27 16.36 27.58
CA HIS A 54 -2.00 17.12 26.35
C HIS A 54 -2.98 16.76 25.23
N VAL A 55 -3.16 17.69 24.31
CA VAL A 55 -3.75 17.46 23.00
C VAL A 55 -2.65 17.61 21.96
N MET A 56 -2.15 16.50 21.46
CA MET A 56 -1.09 16.49 20.44
C MET A 56 -1.63 16.13 19.08
N ILE A 57 -1.31 16.92 18.08
CA ILE A 57 -1.56 16.58 16.68
C ILE A 57 -0.26 16.16 16.02
N ILE A 58 -0.27 15.01 15.39
CA ILE A 58 0.82 14.53 14.52
C ILE A 58 0.30 14.57 13.09
N CYS A 59 0.78 15.52 12.31
CA CYS A 59 0.37 15.58 10.91
C CYS A 59 1.54 15.40 9.95
N GLY A 60 1.22 14.82 8.81
CA GLY A 60 2.18 14.60 7.75
C GLY A 60 1.74 13.46 6.84
N LYS A 61 2.08 13.55 5.60
CA LYS A 61 1.74 12.50 4.65
C LYS A 61 2.53 11.24 4.98
N ARG A 62 1.84 10.11 5.05
CA ARG A 62 2.50 8.81 5.00
C ARG A 62 3.36 8.79 3.74
N GLY A 63 4.71 8.85 3.89
CA GLY A 63 5.65 8.92 2.78
C GLY A 63 5.38 10.10 1.84
N GLY A 64 5.63 11.33 2.30
CA GLY A 64 5.33 12.59 1.61
C GLY A 64 5.55 12.57 0.11
N GLY A 65 4.48 12.45 -0.66
CA GLY A 65 4.52 12.69 -2.09
C GLY A 65 4.56 11.49 -3.03
N LYS A 66 4.36 10.27 -2.59
CA LYS A 66 4.50 9.02 -3.36
C LYS A 66 3.29 8.76 -4.27
N CYS A 67 3.29 9.26 -5.50
CA CYS A 67 2.20 9.05 -6.45
C CYS A 67 2.72 8.77 -7.87
N VAL A 68 1.88 8.14 -8.69
CA VAL A 68 2.09 7.89 -10.12
C VAL A 68 0.99 8.52 -10.96
N THR A 69 1.22 8.73 -12.26
CA THR A 69 0.20 9.28 -13.18
C THR A 69 -0.99 8.33 -13.37
N GLY A 70 -2.16 8.88 -13.71
CA GLY A 70 -3.41 8.12 -13.83
C GLY A 70 -3.41 7.05 -14.93
N ASP A 71 -2.56 7.19 -15.94
CA ASP A 71 -2.32 6.23 -17.03
C ASP A 71 -1.39 5.06 -16.65
N THR A 72 -0.89 5.03 -15.41
CA THR A 72 -0.04 3.95 -14.90
C THR A 72 -0.82 2.65 -14.75
N LEU A 73 -0.34 1.57 -15.36
CA LEU A 73 -0.98 0.26 -15.36
C LEU A 73 -0.63 -0.53 -14.10
N ILE A 74 -1.65 -1.01 -13.39
CA ILE A 74 -1.52 -1.83 -12.18
C ILE A 74 -1.85 -3.28 -12.50
N ALA A 75 -0.93 -4.19 -12.18
CA ALA A 75 -1.10 -5.62 -12.39
C ALA A 75 -2.09 -6.22 -11.37
N LEU A 76 -3.15 -6.89 -11.86
CA LEU A 76 -4.20 -7.52 -11.05
C LEU A 76 -4.06 -9.05 -10.99
N GLU A 77 -4.71 -9.65 -9.99
CA GLU A 77 -4.66 -11.09 -9.72
C GLU A 77 -5.29 -11.98 -10.81
N ASP A 78 -6.18 -11.43 -11.62
CA ASP A 78 -6.86 -12.15 -12.71
C ASP A 78 -6.13 -12.08 -14.05
N GLY A 79 -4.96 -11.46 -14.07
CA GLY A 79 -4.10 -11.31 -15.23
C GLY A 79 -4.25 -9.98 -15.97
N ARG A 80 -5.23 -9.16 -15.67
CA ARG A 80 -5.37 -7.84 -16.28
C ARG A 80 -4.34 -6.86 -15.74
N GLU A 81 -4.13 -5.80 -16.52
CA GLU A 81 -3.52 -4.54 -16.09
C GLU A 81 -4.52 -3.44 -16.36
N ILE A 82 -4.84 -2.62 -15.36
CA ILE A 82 -5.77 -1.49 -15.49
C ILE A 82 -5.09 -0.19 -15.11
N GLU A 83 -5.53 0.92 -15.64
CA GLU A 83 -5.02 2.23 -15.27
C GLU A 83 -5.35 2.53 -13.80
N ILE A 84 -4.39 3.09 -13.05
CA ILE A 84 -4.56 3.33 -11.61
C ILE A 84 -5.79 4.20 -11.33
N LYS A 85 -6.13 5.17 -12.19
CA LYS A 85 -7.32 6.01 -12.04
C LYS A 85 -8.65 5.24 -12.03
N ASP A 86 -8.69 4.04 -12.62
CA ASP A 86 -9.87 3.17 -12.69
C ASP A 86 -9.84 2.04 -11.64
N LEU A 87 -8.77 1.96 -10.86
CA LEU A 87 -8.54 0.88 -9.90
C LEU A 87 -9.55 0.89 -8.74
N GLU A 88 -10.11 2.04 -8.38
CA GLU A 88 -11.14 2.18 -7.35
C GLU A 88 -12.41 1.36 -7.68
N LYS A 89 -12.72 1.22 -8.95
CA LYS A 89 -13.93 0.53 -9.45
C LYS A 89 -13.86 -1.01 -9.34
N THR A 90 -12.76 -1.58 -8.89
CA THR A 90 -12.59 -3.04 -8.78
C THR A 90 -12.16 -3.47 -7.38
N ASN A 91 -12.66 -4.64 -6.93
CA ASN A 91 -12.28 -5.26 -5.66
C ASN A 91 -11.16 -6.30 -5.80
N LEU A 92 -10.58 -6.46 -7.01
CA LEU A 92 -9.52 -7.43 -7.27
C LEU A 92 -8.23 -7.05 -6.53
N LYS A 93 -7.46 -8.08 -6.14
CA LYS A 93 -6.15 -7.92 -5.54
C LYS A 93 -5.13 -7.45 -6.57
N VAL A 94 -4.16 -6.65 -6.12
CA VAL A 94 -3.02 -6.21 -6.91
C VAL A 94 -1.84 -7.17 -6.73
N MET A 95 -0.90 -7.15 -7.68
CA MET A 95 0.36 -7.88 -7.53
C MET A 95 1.35 -7.04 -6.74
N SER A 96 2.08 -7.69 -5.86
CA SER A 96 2.99 -7.10 -4.87
C SER A 96 4.19 -8.02 -4.65
N ILE A 97 5.26 -7.53 -4.04
CA ILE A 97 6.41 -8.34 -3.63
C ILE A 97 6.45 -8.49 -2.11
N ASN A 98 6.73 -9.71 -1.64
CA ASN A 98 6.85 -10.01 -0.21
C ASN A 98 8.32 -9.97 0.28
N ASN A 99 8.52 -10.17 1.58
CA ASN A 99 9.85 -10.13 2.24
C ASN A 99 10.83 -11.18 1.70
N LYS A 100 10.34 -12.27 1.10
CA LYS A 100 11.19 -13.29 0.45
C LYS A 100 11.52 -12.94 -1.00
N LEU A 101 11.25 -11.73 -1.43
CA LEU A 101 11.40 -11.23 -2.81
C LEU A 101 10.62 -12.07 -3.83
N LYS A 102 9.48 -12.63 -3.43
CA LYS A 102 8.56 -13.38 -4.28
C LYS A 102 7.31 -12.54 -4.58
N ILE A 103 6.85 -12.60 -5.80
CA ILE A 103 5.64 -11.89 -6.23
C ILE A 103 4.41 -12.66 -5.79
N GLU A 104 3.51 -11.98 -5.08
CA GLU A 104 2.25 -12.51 -4.58
C GLU A 104 1.09 -11.54 -4.77
N LYS A 105 -0.13 -12.02 -4.49
CA LYS A 105 -1.35 -11.22 -4.52
C LYS A 105 -1.54 -10.50 -3.19
N ALA A 106 -1.82 -9.20 -3.24
CA ALA A 106 -2.07 -8.38 -2.05
C ALA A 106 -3.38 -7.59 -2.18
N LYS A 107 -4.11 -7.47 -1.07
CA LYS A 107 -5.34 -6.68 -1.03
C LYS A 107 -4.98 -5.21 -1.08
N LYS A 108 -5.66 -4.44 -1.94
CA LYS A 108 -5.59 -2.99 -1.95
C LYS A 108 -6.62 -2.39 -1.00
N GLU A 109 -6.24 -1.29 -0.38
CA GLU A 109 -7.13 -0.41 0.38
C GLU A 109 -6.84 1.03 -0.01
N ASN A 110 -7.62 1.97 0.45
CA ASN A 110 -7.48 3.41 0.26
C ASN A 110 -6.94 3.81 -1.12
N PHE A 111 -7.68 4.62 -1.79
CA PHE A 111 -7.34 5.19 -3.10
C PHE A 111 -7.11 6.69 -2.92
N PHE A 112 -5.98 7.20 -3.40
CA PHE A 112 -5.58 8.59 -3.24
C PHE A 112 -5.43 9.23 -4.61
N LYS A 113 -5.90 10.47 -4.71
CA LYS A 113 -5.81 11.32 -5.91
C LYS A 113 -5.37 12.71 -5.51
N ARG A 114 -4.43 13.30 -6.24
CA ARG A 114 -4.00 14.69 -6.02
C ARG A 114 -3.42 15.32 -7.28
N LYS A 115 -3.18 16.64 -7.25
CA LYS A 115 -2.49 17.38 -8.31
C LYS A 115 -1.07 17.74 -7.86
N VAL A 116 -0.13 17.66 -8.79
CA VAL A 116 1.28 18.06 -8.59
C VAL A 116 1.75 18.91 -9.76
N ASN A 117 2.82 19.70 -9.56
CA ASN A 117 3.33 20.60 -10.58
C ASN A 117 4.55 20.06 -11.31
N GLU A 118 5.11 18.97 -10.82
CA GLU A 118 6.28 18.33 -11.44
C GLU A 118 6.30 16.82 -11.22
N LEU A 119 6.92 16.10 -12.15
CA LEU A 119 7.11 14.65 -12.12
C LEU A 119 8.49 14.27 -12.65
N LEU A 120 8.93 13.06 -12.35
CA LEU A 120 10.01 12.38 -13.04
C LEU A 120 9.43 11.31 -13.97
N GLU A 121 9.91 11.30 -15.21
CA GLU A 121 9.72 10.18 -16.12
C GLU A 121 11.02 9.37 -16.15
N ILE A 122 10.95 8.14 -15.68
CA ILE A 122 12.08 7.21 -15.65
C ILE A 122 11.88 6.17 -16.73
N LYS A 123 12.87 6.01 -17.62
CA LYS A 123 12.89 5.00 -18.67
C LYS A 123 14.01 4.00 -18.39
N LEU A 124 13.65 2.72 -18.44
CA LEU A 124 14.56 1.61 -18.18
C LEU A 124 15.13 1.02 -19.45
N ARG A 125 16.22 0.27 -19.32
CA ARG A 125 16.90 -0.42 -20.42
C ARG A 125 16.00 -1.48 -21.07
N SER A 126 15.09 -2.09 -20.35
CA SER A 126 14.08 -3.00 -20.87
C SER A 126 13.01 -2.32 -21.72
N GLY A 127 12.95 -0.98 -21.73
CA GLY A 127 11.90 -0.19 -22.38
C GLY A 127 10.67 0.08 -21.53
N LYS A 128 10.63 -0.40 -20.26
CA LYS A 128 9.62 -0.01 -19.29
C LYS A 128 9.80 1.46 -18.92
N GLU A 129 8.69 2.14 -18.63
CA GLU A 129 8.71 3.55 -18.23
C GLU A 129 7.66 3.82 -17.16
N ILE A 130 7.95 4.76 -16.29
CA ILE A 130 7.01 5.22 -15.27
C ILE A 130 7.13 6.71 -15.05
N LYS A 131 5.98 7.38 -14.84
CA LYS A 131 5.91 8.79 -14.42
C LYS A 131 5.44 8.84 -12.99
N LEU A 132 6.24 9.44 -12.13
CA LEU A 132 6.00 9.45 -10.70
C LEU A 132 6.52 10.74 -10.06
N THR A 133 6.12 10.98 -8.83
CA THR A 133 6.59 12.12 -8.06
C THR A 133 8.06 11.95 -7.65
N LEU A 134 8.76 13.05 -7.40
CA LEU A 134 10.19 13.09 -7.14
C LEU A 134 10.59 12.24 -5.92
N GLU A 135 9.72 12.23 -4.90
CA GLU A 135 9.93 11.52 -3.63
C GLU A 135 9.44 10.07 -3.68
N HIS A 136 8.99 9.59 -4.84
CA HIS A 136 8.49 8.22 -4.95
C HIS A 136 9.63 7.20 -4.81
N PRO A 137 9.59 6.29 -3.82
CA PRO A 137 10.68 5.33 -3.65
C PRO A 137 10.60 4.20 -4.67
N LEU A 138 11.74 3.89 -5.23
CA LEU A 138 11.98 2.74 -6.10
C LEU A 138 12.94 1.77 -5.42
N LEU A 139 12.68 0.48 -5.52
CA LEU A 139 13.50 -0.54 -4.87
C LEU A 139 14.83 -0.72 -5.60
N THR A 140 15.93 -0.50 -4.89
CA THR A 140 17.31 -0.81 -5.33
C THR A 140 17.85 -1.98 -4.50
N LEU A 141 19.03 -2.50 -4.84
CA LEU A 141 19.68 -3.53 -4.04
C LEU A 141 20.00 -3.05 -2.62
N GLU A 142 20.28 -1.77 -2.44
CA GLU A 142 20.58 -1.13 -1.15
C GLU A 142 19.32 -0.66 -0.41
N GLY A 143 18.14 -1.08 -0.86
CA GLY A 143 16.84 -0.72 -0.30
C GLY A 143 16.08 0.31 -1.14
N TRP A 144 15.05 0.89 -0.54
CA TRP A 144 14.20 1.89 -1.20
C TRP A 144 14.88 3.25 -1.28
N LYS A 145 15.03 3.80 -2.50
CA LYS A 145 15.58 5.13 -2.75
C LYS A 145 14.56 6.00 -3.45
N GLU A 146 14.50 7.28 -3.09
CA GLU A 146 13.61 8.22 -3.76
C GLU A 146 14.03 8.40 -5.22
N ALA A 147 13.05 8.59 -6.10
CA ALA A 147 13.29 8.68 -7.54
C ALA A 147 14.26 9.81 -7.90
N LYS A 148 14.22 10.95 -7.17
CA LYS A 148 15.13 12.10 -7.36
C LYS A 148 16.59 11.79 -7.03
N ASP A 149 16.86 10.81 -6.16
CA ASP A 149 18.22 10.42 -5.73
C ASP A 149 18.85 9.37 -6.65
N LEU A 150 18.07 8.83 -7.58
CA LEU A 150 18.53 7.86 -8.55
C LEU A 150 19.24 8.55 -9.72
N LYS A 151 20.25 7.88 -10.25
CA LYS A 151 21.07 8.36 -11.39
C LYS A 151 20.91 7.44 -12.59
N ILE A 152 21.24 7.95 -13.78
CA ILE A 152 21.40 7.11 -14.96
C ILE A 152 22.43 6.00 -14.63
N LYS A 153 22.16 4.78 -15.07
CA LYS A 153 22.85 3.52 -14.73
C LYS A 153 22.54 2.94 -13.34
N SER A 154 21.80 3.63 -12.44
CA SER A 154 21.24 2.96 -11.26
C SER A 154 20.34 1.80 -11.67
N ARG A 155 20.33 0.72 -10.88
CA ARG A 155 19.47 -0.45 -11.13
C ARG A 155 18.33 -0.49 -10.12
N ILE A 156 17.11 -0.63 -10.63
CA ILE A 156 15.89 -0.73 -9.83
C ILE A 156 15.20 -2.07 -10.03
N ALA A 157 14.41 -2.46 -9.05
CA ALA A 157 13.69 -3.72 -9.05
C ALA A 157 12.49 -3.67 -9.99
N THR A 158 12.42 -4.63 -10.90
CA THR A 158 11.25 -4.91 -11.74
C THR A 158 10.91 -6.39 -11.64
N PRO A 159 9.66 -6.81 -11.92
CA PRO A 159 9.32 -8.23 -11.96
C PRO A 159 10.15 -8.99 -13.00
N ARG A 160 10.69 -10.15 -12.59
CA ARG A 160 11.29 -11.14 -13.48
C ARG A 160 10.23 -12.10 -14.02
N LYS A 161 9.13 -12.26 -13.27
CA LYS A 161 7.93 -13.00 -13.65
C LYS A 161 6.72 -12.40 -12.95
N LEU A 162 5.53 -12.67 -13.46
CA LEU A 162 4.26 -12.30 -12.84
C LEU A 162 3.42 -13.55 -12.63
N ASN A 163 3.10 -13.89 -11.38
CA ASN A 163 2.32 -15.08 -11.05
C ASN A 163 0.80 -14.76 -11.10
N ASN A 164 0.34 -14.04 -12.13
CA ASN A 164 -1.04 -13.61 -12.31
C ASN A 164 -1.66 -14.11 -13.61
N ILE A 165 -1.42 -15.36 -13.96
CA ILE A 165 -2.08 -16.02 -15.10
C ILE A 165 -3.57 -16.15 -14.80
N GLY A 166 -4.42 -15.75 -15.77
CA GLY A 166 -5.86 -15.87 -15.67
C GLY A 166 -6.36 -17.31 -15.64
N LYS A 167 -7.66 -17.49 -15.44
CA LYS A 167 -8.30 -18.81 -15.34
C LYS A 167 -9.30 -19.07 -16.48
N ASP A 168 -9.61 -18.06 -17.29
CA ASP A 168 -10.58 -18.15 -18.37
C ASP A 168 -10.08 -19.09 -19.49
N LYS A 169 -11.04 -19.70 -20.19
CA LYS A 169 -10.78 -20.64 -21.28
C LYS A 169 -11.63 -20.31 -22.50
N LEU A 170 -11.16 -19.32 -23.28
CA LEU A 170 -11.72 -19.12 -24.62
C LEU A 170 -11.45 -20.34 -25.51
N LYS A 171 -12.32 -20.56 -26.50
CA LYS A 171 -12.09 -21.51 -27.55
C LYS A 171 -10.81 -21.19 -28.34
N LYS A 172 -10.05 -22.19 -28.75
CA LYS A 172 -8.78 -22.03 -29.45
C LYS A 172 -8.89 -21.23 -30.74
N GLU A 173 -9.99 -21.45 -31.50
CA GLU A 173 -10.28 -20.71 -32.72
C GLU A 173 -10.41 -19.20 -32.47
N ASN A 174 -11.06 -18.76 -31.37
CA ASN A 174 -11.18 -17.36 -31.01
C ASN A 174 -9.81 -16.76 -30.68
N ILE A 175 -8.97 -17.48 -29.92
CA ILE A 175 -7.60 -17.05 -29.60
C ILE A 175 -6.78 -16.83 -30.88
N LYS A 176 -6.85 -17.80 -31.83
CA LYS A 176 -6.15 -17.72 -33.10
C LYS A 176 -6.64 -16.55 -33.95
N LEU A 177 -7.96 -16.37 -34.05
CA LEU A 177 -8.54 -15.26 -34.83
C LEU A 177 -8.10 -13.90 -34.29
N ILE A 178 -8.13 -13.70 -32.96
CA ILE A 178 -7.67 -12.48 -32.32
C ILE A 178 -6.19 -12.24 -32.64
N ALA A 179 -5.32 -13.26 -32.49
CA ALA A 179 -3.89 -13.16 -32.74
C ALA A 179 -3.58 -12.79 -34.19
N TYR A 180 -4.17 -13.50 -35.15
CA TYR A 180 -3.98 -13.27 -36.56
C TYR A 180 -4.45 -11.89 -37.02
N LEU A 181 -5.62 -11.45 -36.57
CA LEU A 181 -6.18 -10.15 -36.94
C LEU A 181 -5.49 -8.99 -36.24
N LEU A 182 -4.91 -9.19 -35.06
CA LEU A 182 -4.04 -8.19 -34.45
C LEU A 182 -2.74 -8.01 -35.21
N ALA A 183 -2.09 -9.11 -35.61
CA ALA A 183 -0.85 -9.06 -36.37
C ALA A 183 -1.10 -8.50 -37.78
N GLU A 184 -1.72 -9.24 -38.65
CA GLU A 184 -1.81 -8.96 -40.09
C GLU A 184 -3.23 -8.64 -40.58
N GLY A 185 -4.21 -8.46 -39.68
CA GLY A 185 -5.57 -8.09 -40.04
C GLY A 185 -5.71 -6.62 -40.40
N HIS A 186 -6.46 -6.33 -41.47
CA HIS A 186 -6.94 -4.98 -41.75
C HIS A 186 -8.41 -4.89 -41.29
N LEU A 187 -8.66 -4.12 -40.25
CA LEU A 187 -9.92 -4.08 -39.53
C LEU A 187 -10.67 -2.74 -39.69
N SER A 188 -10.25 -1.94 -40.67
CA SER A 188 -10.88 -0.66 -41.04
C SER A 188 -11.78 -0.86 -42.28
N ASN A 189 -12.85 -0.09 -42.33
CA ASN A 189 -13.83 -0.17 -43.43
C ASN A 189 -14.56 -1.51 -43.51
N ARG A 190 -15.76 -1.58 -43.63
CA ARG A 190 -16.80 -2.63 -43.79
C ARG A 190 -16.33 -4.10 -43.99
N VAL A 191 -15.01 -4.36 -44.19
CA VAL A 191 -14.45 -5.66 -44.59
C VAL A 191 -13.32 -6.08 -43.63
N VAL A 192 -13.26 -7.36 -43.32
CA VAL A 192 -12.13 -7.96 -42.59
C VAL A 192 -11.19 -8.60 -43.63
N LEU A 193 -9.96 -8.06 -43.71
CA LEU A 193 -8.91 -8.59 -44.59
C LEU A 193 -7.77 -9.19 -43.75
N PHE A 194 -7.12 -10.19 -44.33
CA PHE A 194 -5.92 -10.82 -43.76
C PHE A 194 -4.85 -10.94 -44.87
N CYS A 195 -3.60 -10.63 -44.54
CA CYS A 195 -2.52 -10.65 -45.49
C CYS A 195 -1.37 -11.51 -44.99
N ASN A 196 -1.08 -12.64 -45.65
CA ASN A 196 0.06 -13.48 -45.32
C ASN A 196 0.46 -14.35 -46.51
N SER A 197 1.79 -14.59 -46.69
CA SER A 197 2.33 -15.42 -47.77
C SER A 197 2.59 -16.86 -47.40
N ASP A 198 2.52 -17.21 -46.11
CA ASP A 198 2.73 -18.61 -45.61
C ASP A 198 1.43 -19.40 -45.67
N GLU A 199 1.38 -20.40 -46.53
CA GLU A 199 0.19 -21.23 -46.71
C GLU A 199 -0.26 -21.93 -45.43
N LYS A 200 0.66 -22.38 -44.58
CA LYS A 200 0.33 -23.01 -43.29
C LYS A 200 -0.40 -22.07 -42.38
N ILE A 201 0.00 -20.78 -42.33
CA ILE A 201 -0.66 -19.72 -41.56
C ILE A 201 -2.05 -19.43 -42.17
N VAL A 202 -2.12 -19.27 -43.49
CA VAL A 202 -3.40 -18.99 -44.19
C VAL A 202 -4.42 -20.14 -43.97
N ASN A 203 -3.96 -21.38 -44.05
CA ASN A 203 -4.83 -22.54 -43.81
C ASN A 203 -5.27 -22.68 -42.36
N ASP A 204 -4.40 -22.39 -41.39
CA ASP A 204 -4.76 -22.35 -39.94
C ASP A 204 -5.76 -21.20 -39.65
N PHE A 205 -5.60 -20.05 -40.28
CA PHE A 205 -6.55 -18.95 -40.20
C PHE A 205 -7.90 -19.31 -40.81
N ARG A 206 -7.91 -19.90 -42.02
CA ARG A 206 -9.13 -20.38 -42.69
C ARG A 206 -9.87 -21.41 -41.84
N ALA A 207 -9.16 -22.38 -41.27
CA ALA A 207 -9.74 -23.37 -40.38
C ALA A 207 -10.36 -22.74 -39.13
N SER A 208 -9.67 -21.73 -38.55
CA SER A 208 -10.15 -20.99 -37.36
C SER A 208 -11.42 -20.20 -37.67
N ILE A 209 -11.54 -19.58 -38.85
CA ILE A 209 -12.76 -18.87 -39.29
C ILE A 209 -13.93 -19.86 -39.41
N LYS A 210 -13.72 -21.03 -40.06
CA LYS A 210 -14.77 -22.04 -40.21
C LYS A 210 -15.23 -22.64 -38.89
N LEU A 211 -14.31 -22.79 -37.91
CA LEU A 211 -14.66 -23.26 -36.57
C LEU A 211 -15.41 -22.18 -35.75
N PHE A 212 -15.11 -20.92 -35.99
CA PHE A 212 -15.79 -19.80 -35.36
C PHE A 212 -17.22 -19.65 -35.89
N ASP A 213 -17.39 -19.72 -37.21
CA ASP A 213 -18.69 -19.69 -37.89
C ASP A 213 -18.61 -20.47 -39.21
N LYS A 214 -19.42 -21.55 -39.32
CA LYS A 214 -19.43 -22.48 -40.47
C LYS A 214 -19.82 -21.81 -41.78
N GLU A 215 -20.53 -20.69 -41.73
CA GLU A 215 -20.95 -19.94 -42.91
C GLU A 215 -19.87 -18.97 -43.44
N LEU A 216 -18.79 -18.81 -42.72
CA LEU A 216 -17.66 -17.97 -43.13
C LEU A 216 -16.62 -18.78 -43.94
N ASP A 217 -15.97 -18.13 -44.89
CA ASP A 217 -14.81 -18.66 -45.61
C ASP A 217 -13.86 -17.54 -46.01
N LEU A 218 -12.70 -17.90 -46.56
CA LEU A 218 -11.62 -17.02 -46.95
C LEU A 218 -11.52 -16.99 -48.48
N LYS A 219 -11.70 -15.83 -49.12
CA LYS A 219 -11.53 -15.61 -50.55
C LYS A 219 -10.25 -14.83 -50.82
N GLU A 220 -9.40 -15.35 -51.69
CA GLU A 220 -8.23 -14.58 -52.20
C GLU A 220 -8.69 -13.47 -53.13
N ILE A 221 -8.19 -12.24 -52.87
CA ILE A 221 -8.53 -11.04 -53.62
C ILE A 221 -7.33 -10.38 -54.29
N GLY A 222 -6.15 -10.97 -54.16
CA GLY A 222 -4.89 -10.52 -54.69
C GLY A 222 -3.74 -11.31 -54.04
N LYS A 223 -2.52 -11.19 -54.56
CA LYS A 223 -1.35 -11.95 -54.12
C LYS A 223 -1.18 -11.77 -52.57
N TYR A 224 -1.36 -12.87 -51.83
CA TYR A 224 -1.26 -12.92 -50.37
C TYR A 224 -2.33 -12.15 -49.61
N ASN A 225 -3.38 -11.64 -50.30
CA ASN A 225 -4.47 -10.88 -49.64
C ASN A 225 -5.75 -11.69 -49.67
N TYR A 226 -6.37 -11.85 -48.51
CA TYR A 226 -7.54 -12.65 -48.30
C TYR A 226 -8.64 -11.83 -47.61
N LYS A 227 -9.89 -11.99 -48.15
CA LYS A 227 -11.10 -11.38 -47.61
C LYS A 227 -11.94 -12.44 -46.92
N VAL A 228 -12.42 -12.17 -45.70
CA VAL A 228 -13.43 -13.01 -45.04
C VAL A 228 -14.77 -12.72 -45.71
N ILE A 229 -15.41 -13.80 -46.21
CA ILE A 229 -16.68 -13.77 -46.95
C ILE A 229 -17.68 -14.76 -46.37
N TRP A 230 -18.98 -14.54 -46.68
CA TRP A 230 -20.04 -15.52 -46.47
C TRP A 230 -20.10 -16.51 -47.63
N LYS A 231 -20.27 -17.82 -47.37
CA LYS A 231 -20.35 -18.86 -48.40
C LYS A 231 -21.52 -18.65 -49.35
N LYS A 232 -22.68 -18.13 -48.88
CA LYS A 232 -23.91 -17.95 -49.65
C LYS A 232 -23.91 -16.68 -50.53
N GLY A 233 -22.79 -16.05 -50.81
CA GLY A 233 -22.56 -15.12 -51.90
C GLY A 233 -23.25 -13.75 -51.87
N LYS A 234 -24.21 -13.46 -50.98
CA LYS A 234 -24.82 -12.13 -50.84
C LYS A 234 -24.73 -11.70 -49.38
N GLU A 235 -23.95 -10.65 -49.12
CA GLU A 235 -24.08 -9.94 -47.85
C GLU A 235 -25.49 -9.41 -47.73
N ASN A 236 -26.30 -10.02 -46.85
CA ASN A 236 -27.55 -9.41 -46.44
C ASN A 236 -27.17 -8.16 -45.61
N PRO A 237 -27.45 -6.94 -46.09
CA PRO A 237 -27.08 -5.72 -45.37
C PRO A 237 -27.70 -5.60 -43.97
N TYR A 238 -28.71 -6.43 -43.68
CA TYR A 238 -29.42 -6.51 -42.40
C TYR A 238 -28.91 -7.64 -41.48
N GLN A 239 -28.11 -8.60 -41.94
CA GLN A 239 -27.44 -9.58 -41.11
C GLN A 239 -26.10 -9.03 -40.66
N LYS A 240 -26.02 -8.64 -39.39
CA LYS A 240 -24.75 -8.27 -38.74
C LYS A 240 -23.80 -9.48 -38.78
N GLY A 241 -22.68 -9.36 -39.52
CA GLY A 241 -21.69 -10.46 -39.63
C GLY A 241 -21.17 -10.87 -38.26
N SER A 242 -21.29 -12.15 -37.90
CA SER A 242 -20.90 -12.70 -36.59
C SER A 242 -19.47 -12.32 -36.15
N LEU A 243 -18.50 -12.38 -37.07
CA LEU A 243 -17.10 -11.99 -36.80
C LEU A 243 -16.96 -10.49 -36.55
N LYS A 244 -17.64 -9.66 -37.32
CA LYS A 244 -17.59 -8.20 -37.16
C LYS A 244 -18.16 -7.74 -35.81
N GLU A 245 -19.30 -8.32 -35.41
CA GLU A 245 -19.91 -8.02 -34.10
C GLU A 245 -19.02 -8.50 -32.95
N TYR A 246 -18.44 -9.69 -33.08
CA TYR A 246 -17.47 -10.19 -32.13
C TYR A 246 -16.25 -9.25 -31.97
N LEU A 247 -15.67 -8.77 -33.09
CA LEU A 247 -14.56 -7.84 -33.07
C LEU A 247 -14.92 -6.47 -32.46
N LYS A 248 -16.18 -6.01 -32.64
CA LYS A 248 -16.68 -4.80 -31.95
C LYS A 248 -16.81 -5.02 -30.45
N GLN A 249 -17.39 -6.13 -30.00
CA GLN A 249 -17.58 -6.48 -28.59
C GLN A 249 -16.25 -6.53 -27.84
N ILE A 250 -15.20 -7.07 -28.46
CA ILE A 250 -13.86 -7.14 -27.84
C ILE A 250 -12.99 -5.88 -28.11
N GLY A 251 -13.54 -4.85 -28.73
CA GLY A 251 -12.87 -3.56 -28.95
C GLY A 251 -11.76 -3.57 -30.01
N MET A 252 -11.76 -4.53 -30.93
CA MET A 252 -10.75 -4.62 -32.02
C MET A 252 -11.16 -3.94 -33.32
N TYR A 253 -12.46 -3.72 -33.55
CA TYR A 253 -12.96 -3.22 -34.81
C TYR A 253 -12.63 -1.75 -35.06
N ASN A 254 -12.33 -1.40 -36.33
CA ASN A 254 -12.06 -0.03 -36.82
C ASN A 254 -10.84 0.64 -36.19
N LYS A 255 -9.80 -0.13 -35.82
CA LYS A 255 -8.52 0.38 -35.31
C LYS A 255 -7.44 0.34 -36.37
N LEU A 256 -6.75 1.46 -36.55
CA LEU A 256 -5.55 1.57 -37.39
C LEU A 256 -4.37 0.84 -36.72
N SER A 257 -3.32 0.51 -37.49
CA SER A 257 -2.16 -0.27 -37.00
C SER A 257 -1.53 0.28 -35.70
N TYR A 258 -1.40 1.60 -35.57
CA TYR A 258 -0.84 2.26 -34.38
C TYR A 258 -1.82 2.35 -33.18
N GLN A 259 -3.12 2.11 -33.42
CA GLN A 259 -4.18 2.11 -32.43
C GLN A 259 -4.50 0.70 -31.93
N LYS A 260 -3.94 -0.34 -32.56
CA LYS A 260 -4.17 -1.72 -32.16
C LYS A 260 -3.70 -1.96 -30.72
N GLU A 261 -4.51 -2.68 -29.97
CA GLU A 261 -4.21 -3.11 -28.60
C GLU A 261 -4.78 -4.52 -28.37
N ILE A 262 -4.17 -5.28 -27.48
CA ILE A 262 -4.62 -6.62 -27.15
C ILE A 262 -5.91 -6.51 -26.32
N PRO A 263 -7.02 -7.17 -26.73
CA PRO A 263 -8.27 -7.15 -25.97
C PRO A 263 -8.13 -7.69 -24.55
N GLU A 264 -8.86 -7.07 -23.62
CA GLU A 264 -8.82 -7.43 -22.19
C GLU A 264 -9.03 -8.91 -21.94
N ILE A 265 -9.91 -9.55 -22.70
CA ILE A 265 -10.26 -10.96 -22.58
C ILE A 265 -9.03 -11.90 -22.73
N ILE A 266 -7.99 -11.50 -23.45
CA ILE A 266 -6.76 -12.29 -23.62
C ILE A 266 -5.96 -12.36 -22.32
N PHE A 267 -5.91 -11.27 -21.55
CA PHE A 267 -5.11 -11.24 -20.32
C PHE A 267 -5.64 -12.18 -19.23
N LYS A 268 -6.94 -12.50 -19.27
CA LYS A 268 -7.61 -13.41 -18.32
C LYS A 268 -7.44 -14.89 -18.66
N GLN A 269 -6.78 -15.20 -19.79
CA GLN A 269 -6.66 -16.57 -20.28
C GLN A 269 -5.65 -17.40 -19.51
N LYS A 270 -5.87 -18.75 -19.53
CA LYS A 270 -4.89 -19.74 -19.05
C LYS A 270 -3.60 -19.73 -19.87
N LYS A 271 -2.53 -20.30 -19.29
CA LYS A 271 -1.19 -20.37 -19.90
C LYS A 271 -1.22 -20.90 -21.33
N GLU A 272 -1.95 -21.98 -21.57
CA GLU A 272 -2.04 -22.64 -22.90
C GLU A 272 -2.61 -21.69 -23.97
N ASN A 273 -3.60 -20.88 -23.61
CA ASN A 273 -4.19 -19.91 -24.53
C ASN A 273 -3.27 -18.71 -24.75
N LEU A 274 -2.56 -18.26 -23.73
CA LEU A 274 -1.56 -17.18 -23.86
C LEU A 274 -0.39 -17.61 -24.76
N THR A 275 0.11 -18.84 -24.60
CA THR A 275 1.15 -19.39 -25.47
C THR A 275 0.68 -19.55 -26.92
N LEU A 276 -0.55 -20.03 -27.13
CA LEU A 276 -1.17 -20.13 -28.46
C LEU A 276 -1.32 -18.74 -29.11
N PHE A 277 -1.78 -17.76 -28.35
CA PHE A 277 -1.91 -16.39 -28.79
C PHE A 277 -0.57 -15.81 -29.29
N LEU A 278 0.47 -15.90 -28.44
CA LEU A 278 1.80 -15.39 -28.79
C LEU A 278 2.42 -16.18 -29.96
N ASN A 279 2.23 -17.51 -30.01
CA ASN A 279 2.71 -18.30 -31.11
C ASN A 279 2.16 -17.77 -32.45
N ARG A 280 0.86 -17.49 -32.55
CA ARG A 280 0.24 -16.97 -33.77
C ARG A 280 0.64 -15.56 -34.10
N MET A 281 0.73 -14.67 -33.08
CA MET A 281 1.24 -13.31 -33.26
C MET A 281 2.65 -13.30 -33.86
N PHE A 282 3.59 -14.03 -33.26
CA PHE A 282 4.97 -14.04 -33.70
C PHE A 282 5.19 -14.84 -35.01
N SER A 283 4.33 -15.81 -35.30
CA SER A 283 4.38 -16.48 -36.62
C SER A 283 4.08 -15.51 -37.75
N CYS A 284 3.20 -14.53 -37.52
CA CYS A 284 2.91 -13.45 -38.49
C CYS A 284 4.02 -12.39 -38.49
N ASP A 285 3.97 -11.43 -37.57
CA ASP A 285 4.83 -10.23 -37.57
C ASP A 285 6.16 -10.40 -36.82
N GLY A 286 6.38 -11.55 -36.16
CA GLY A 286 7.64 -11.84 -35.49
C GLY A 286 8.76 -12.16 -36.47
N THR A 287 10.00 -12.05 -36.01
CA THR A 287 11.20 -12.38 -36.77
C THR A 287 12.07 -13.33 -35.96
N ILE A 288 12.60 -14.36 -36.63
CA ILE A 288 13.64 -15.24 -36.09
C ILE A 288 14.82 -15.27 -37.08
N TYR A 289 16.03 -14.93 -36.61
CA TYR A 289 17.24 -14.96 -37.41
C TYR A 289 18.47 -15.30 -36.57
N PHE A 290 19.54 -15.71 -37.24
CA PHE A 290 20.82 -16.07 -36.63
C PHE A 290 21.87 -15.05 -37.03
N GLU A 291 22.55 -14.44 -36.06
CA GLU A 291 23.72 -13.58 -36.23
C GLU A 291 25.02 -14.42 -36.31
N LYS A 292 26.12 -13.72 -36.45
CA LYS A 292 27.49 -14.33 -36.38
C LYS A 292 27.56 -15.16 -35.06
N GLU A 293 28.28 -16.30 -35.12
CA GLU A 293 28.41 -17.25 -33.97
C GLU A 293 27.11 -18.03 -33.61
N ASN A 294 26.14 -18.15 -34.52
CA ASN A 294 24.87 -18.84 -34.32
C ASN A 294 24.02 -18.28 -33.14
N ARG A 295 24.15 -17.00 -32.83
CA ARG A 295 23.30 -16.32 -31.86
C ARG A 295 21.92 -16.14 -32.45
N CYS A 296 20.91 -16.82 -31.84
CA CYS A 296 19.52 -16.72 -32.25
C CYS A 296 18.86 -15.48 -31.68
N ARG A 297 18.20 -14.71 -32.53
CA ARG A 297 17.38 -13.57 -32.09
C ARG A 297 15.94 -13.75 -32.51
N ILE A 298 15.04 -13.45 -31.58
CA ILE A 298 13.58 -13.46 -31.79
C ILE A 298 13.07 -12.07 -31.46
N SER A 299 12.37 -11.44 -32.38
CA SER A 299 11.79 -10.12 -32.17
C SER A 299 10.38 -10.01 -32.74
N TYR A 300 9.64 -8.99 -32.30
CA TYR A 300 8.33 -8.59 -32.78
C TYR A 300 8.30 -7.07 -32.97
N SER A 301 7.77 -6.59 -34.10
CA SER A 301 7.74 -5.17 -34.43
C SER A 301 6.32 -4.67 -34.63
N SER A 302 5.99 -3.48 -34.11
CA SER A 302 4.70 -2.84 -34.32
C SER A 302 4.80 -1.31 -34.26
N SER A 303 3.89 -0.63 -34.94
CA SER A 303 3.67 0.81 -34.78
C SER A 303 2.87 1.17 -33.52
N SER A 304 2.22 0.20 -32.89
CA SER A 304 1.50 0.41 -31.63
C SER A 304 2.40 0.18 -30.44
N LYS A 305 2.76 1.26 -29.72
CA LYS A 305 3.50 1.20 -28.44
C LYS A 305 2.74 0.42 -27.39
N LYS A 306 1.42 0.65 -27.30
CA LYS A 306 0.55 -0.03 -26.31
C LYS A 306 0.57 -1.54 -26.51
N MET A 307 0.40 -2.01 -27.75
CA MET A 307 0.42 -3.43 -28.06
C MET A 307 1.78 -4.08 -27.74
N ILE A 308 2.89 -3.41 -28.02
CA ILE A 308 4.24 -3.91 -27.72
C ILE A 308 4.48 -4.05 -26.20
N LEU A 309 4.04 -3.07 -25.40
CA LEU A 309 4.10 -3.15 -23.93
C LEU A 309 3.21 -4.29 -23.39
N GLN A 310 2.04 -4.48 -23.98
CA GLN A 310 1.14 -5.56 -23.63
C GLN A 310 1.73 -6.95 -23.95
N ILE A 311 2.39 -7.11 -25.10
CA ILE A 311 3.13 -8.34 -25.44
C ILE A 311 4.24 -8.60 -24.42
N GLN A 312 5.01 -7.55 -24.02
CA GLN A 312 6.03 -7.66 -22.98
C GLN A 312 5.44 -8.15 -21.65
N GLY A 313 4.27 -7.63 -21.25
CA GLY A 313 3.55 -8.06 -20.04
C GLY A 313 3.11 -9.54 -20.11
N ILE A 314 2.61 -10.01 -21.26
CA ILE A 314 2.21 -11.42 -21.43
C ILE A 314 3.44 -12.34 -21.40
N LEU A 315 4.55 -11.97 -22.03
CA LEU A 315 5.82 -12.71 -21.98
C LEU A 315 6.33 -12.82 -20.55
N LEU A 316 6.23 -11.74 -19.77
CA LEU A 316 6.62 -11.73 -18.35
C LEU A 316 5.81 -12.71 -17.49
N LYS A 317 4.51 -12.91 -17.80
CA LYS A 317 3.68 -13.95 -17.14
C LYS A 317 4.15 -15.37 -17.48
N LEU A 318 4.75 -15.54 -18.64
CA LEU A 318 5.35 -16.82 -19.08
C LEU A 318 6.82 -16.94 -18.64
N GLU A 319 7.29 -15.99 -17.80
CA GLU A 319 8.67 -15.93 -17.30
C GLU A 319 9.71 -15.78 -18.42
N ILE A 320 9.38 -15.03 -19.47
CA ILE A 320 10.26 -14.71 -20.60
C ILE A 320 10.54 -13.21 -20.59
N LEU A 321 11.79 -12.86 -20.38
CA LEU A 321 12.25 -11.47 -20.38
C LEU A 321 12.46 -10.96 -21.79
N SER A 322 12.12 -9.70 -22.02
CA SER A 322 12.28 -9.02 -23.29
C SER A 322 12.63 -7.56 -23.09
N LYS A 323 13.17 -6.93 -24.12
CA LYS A 323 13.48 -5.50 -24.17
C LYS A 323 12.82 -4.84 -25.36
N ILE A 324 12.41 -3.59 -25.18
CA ILE A 324 11.76 -2.79 -26.23
C ILE A 324 12.72 -1.70 -26.68
N ARG A 325 12.81 -1.51 -27.99
CA ARG A 325 13.55 -0.43 -28.63
C ARG A 325 12.64 0.37 -29.54
N LYS A 326 12.76 1.70 -29.49
CA LYS A 326 12.10 2.60 -30.43
C LYS A 326 12.96 2.76 -31.68
N LYS A 327 12.38 2.54 -32.87
CA LYS A 327 12.98 2.78 -34.16
C LYS A 327 12.29 3.96 -34.83
N LYS A 328 13.06 5.01 -35.20
CA LYS A 328 12.52 6.11 -35.98
C LYS A 328 12.42 5.64 -37.45
N THR A 329 11.24 5.80 -38.04
CA THR A 329 11.04 5.56 -39.47
C THR A 329 10.58 6.84 -40.16
N LYS A 330 10.66 6.89 -41.51
CA LYS A 330 10.30 8.09 -42.29
C LYS A 330 8.84 8.56 -42.10
N LYS A 331 7.90 7.65 -41.78
CA LYS A 331 6.47 7.98 -41.67
C LYS A 331 5.97 8.06 -40.23
N ARG A 332 6.41 7.13 -39.36
CA ARG A 332 5.97 7.03 -37.95
C ARG A 332 6.97 6.24 -37.11
N ASP A 333 6.95 6.42 -35.80
CA ASP A 333 7.73 5.59 -34.87
C ASP A 333 7.28 4.12 -34.93
N SER A 334 8.23 3.22 -34.86
CA SER A 334 8.02 1.78 -34.73
C SER A 334 8.71 1.29 -33.46
N TYR A 335 8.13 0.27 -32.84
CA TYR A 335 8.65 -0.31 -31.60
C TYR A 335 9.00 -1.77 -31.88
N GLU A 336 10.20 -2.18 -31.50
CA GLU A 336 10.68 -3.55 -31.63
C GLU A 336 10.88 -4.14 -30.24
N LEU A 337 10.20 -5.25 -29.98
CA LEU A 337 10.40 -6.10 -28.82
C LEU A 337 11.35 -7.23 -29.19
N GLU A 338 12.42 -7.46 -28.41
CA GLU A 338 13.41 -8.52 -28.59
C GLU A 338 13.44 -9.40 -27.34
N ILE A 339 13.32 -10.72 -27.52
CA ILE A 339 13.48 -11.70 -26.45
C ILE A 339 14.92 -11.70 -25.96
N LEU A 340 15.18 -11.69 -24.66
CA LEU A 340 16.54 -11.77 -24.13
C LEU A 340 17.15 -13.14 -24.44
N GLU A 341 18.43 -13.16 -24.81
CA GLU A 341 19.15 -14.34 -25.28
C GLU A 341 19.01 -15.56 -24.37
N GLN A 342 19.01 -15.37 -23.07
CA GLN A 342 18.86 -16.43 -22.07
C GLN A 342 17.48 -17.10 -22.10
N ASP A 343 16.44 -16.41 -22.59
CA ASP A 343 15.06 -16.91 -22.61
C ASP A 343 14.61 -17.35 -24.01
N VAL A 344 15.49 -17.27 -25.02
CA VAL A 344 15.22 -17.72 -26.41
C VAL A 344 14.89 -19.21 -26.44
N GLU A 345 15.63 -20.06 -25.73
CA GLU A 345 15.36 -21.50 -25.66
C GLU A 345 13.98 -21.78 -25.06
N LYS A 346 13.66 -21.08 -23.96
CA LYS A 346 12.35 -21.20 -23.29
C LYS A 346 11.23 -20.76 -24.24
N TYR A 347 11.42 -19.66 -24.97
CA TYR A 347 10.46 -19.18 -25.96
C TYR A 347 10.22 -20.24 -27.07
N ILE A 348 11.28 -20.82 -27.63
CA ILE A 348 11.16 -21.85 -28.67
C ILE A 348 10.40 -23.10 -28.17
N LYS A 349 10.67 -23.56 -26.93
CA LYS A 349 10.05 -24.75 -26.34
C LYS A 349 8.60 -24.52 -25.91
N GLU A 350 8.28 -23.37 -25.29
CA GLU A 350 6.95 -23.15 -24.72
C GLU A 350 5.99 -22.47 -25.71
N ILE A 351 6.47 -21.56 -26.53
CA ILE A 351 5.65 -20.79 -27.46
C ILE A 351 5.87 -21.26 -28.90
N GLY A 352 7.11 -21.18 -29.41
CA GLY A 352 7.49 -21.57 -30.75
C GLY A 352 6.82 -20.76 -31.86
N PHE A 353 6.81 -21.33 -33.06
CA PHE A 353 6.22 -20.74 -34.27
C PHE A 353 5.46 -21.81 -35.06
N ILE A 354 4.68 -21.39 -36.05
CA ILE A 354 4.17 -22.26 -37.15
C ILE A 354 4.69 -21.73 -38.48
N GLY A 355 4.57 -22.54 -39.52
CA GLY A 355 4.95 -22.20 -40.89
C GLY A 355 6.48 -22.20 -41.12
N GLU A 356 6.95 -21.34 -42.01
CA GLU A 356 8.37 -21.26 -42.39
C GLU A 356 9.27 -20.88 -41.21
N LYS A 357 8.78 -20.11 -40.26
CA LYS A 357 9.57 -19.74 -39.08
C LYS A 357 9.80 -20.92 -38.12
N GLU A 358 8.88 -21.89 -38.06
CA GLU A 358 9.05 -23.13 -37.32
C GLU A 358 10.28 -23.91 -37.82
N LYS A 359 10.46 -24.03 -39.15
CA LYS A 359 11.63 -24.70 -39.75
C LYS A 359 12.97 -24.04 -39.33
N LYS A 360 12.94 -22.71 -39.11
CA LYS A 360 14.13 -22.00 -38.60
C LYS A 360 14.46 -22.36 -37.17
N THR A 361 13.47 -22.65 -36.33
CA THR A 361 13.71 -23.07 -34.93
C THR A 361 14.48 -24.38 -34.83
N LEU A 362 14.34 -25.31 -35.82
CA LEU A 362 15.08 -26.58 -35.86
C LEU A 362 16.60 -26.39 -36.01
N LYS A 363 17.03 -25.25 -36.54
CA LYS A 363 18.45 -24.87 -36.62
C LYS A 363 19.07 -24.38 -35.31
N TYR A 364 18.23 -24.13 -34.29
CA TYR A 364 18.70 -23.69 -32.97
C TYR A 364 19.46 -24.81 -32.28
N LYS A 365 20.78 -24.67 -32.15
CA LYS A 365 21.62 -25.55 -31.36
C LYS A 365 21.86 -24.89 -30.00
N ASN A 366 21.54 -25.60 -28.94
CA ASN A 366 21.75 -25.13 -27.58
C ASN A 366 23.23 -24.76 -27.37
N LYS A 367 23.57 -23.49 -27.21
CA LYS A 367 24.90 -23.00 -26.95
C LYS A 367 24.98 -22.39 -25.55
N ILE A 368 26.18 -22.24 -25.04
CA ILE A 368 26.53 -21.64 -23.77
C ILE A 368 25.72 -20.33 -23.57
N LYS A 369 24.86 -20.32 -22.58
CA LYS A 369 24.04 -19.17 -22.23
C LYS A 369 24.93 -18.00 -21.84
N ASN A 370 24.68 -16.82 -22.39
CA ASN A 370 25.30 -15.59 -21.91
C ASN A 370 24.66 -15.22 -20.56
N LEU A 371 25.25 -15.66 -19.45
CA LEU A 371 24.76 -15.46 -18.10
C LEU A 371 24.87 -14.00 -17.62
N ASN A 372 25.40 -13.08 -18.43
CA ASN A 372 25.64 -11.69 -18.06
C ASN A 372 24.45 -10.75 -18.30
N ILE A 373 23.27 -11.27 -18.64
CA ILE A 373 22.08 -10.45 -18.96
C ILE A 373 21.19 -10.25 -17.72
N ASP A 374 20.91 -11.32 -16.97
CA ASP A 374 20.15 -11.27 -15.71
C ASP A 374 21.13 -11.32 -14.52
N THR A 375 21.82 -10.21 -14.30
CA THR A 375 22.82 -10.09 -13.24
C THR A 375 22.28 -9.34 -12.03
N ILE A 376 22.81 -9.68 -10.87
CA ILE A 376 22.60 -8.93 -9.63
C ILE A 376 23.55 -7.72 -9.63
N PRO A 377 23.13 -6.52 -9.18
CA PRO A 377 24.01 -5.36 -9.09
C PRO A 377 25.31 -5.66 -8.34
N LYS A 378 26.44 -5.07 -8.78
CA LYS A 378 27.76 -5.32 -8.20
C LYS A 378 27.87 -4.93 -6.71
N GLU A 379 27.01 -4.02 -6.27
CA GLU A 379 26.89 -3.53 -4.91
C GLU A 379 26.60 -4.66 -3.91
N ILE A 380 26.17 -5.85 -4.39
CA ILE A 380 26.02 -7.07 -3.57
C ILE A 380 27.32 -7.45 -2.85
N TRP A 381 28.48 -7.07 -3.41
CA TRP A 381 29.77 -7.37 -2.84
C TRP A 381 30.23 -6.41 -1.74
N ASN A 382 29.57 -5.25 -1.57
CA ASN A 382 29.98 -4.23 -0.60
C ASN A 382 29.97 -4.79 0.84
N ASN A 383 28.98 -5.61 1.17
CA ASN A 383 28.81 -6.18 2.51
C ASN A 383 29.14 -7.68 2.58
N PHE A 384 29.66 -8.26 1.50
CA PHE A 384 29.97 -9.68 1.45
C PHE A 384 31.45 -9.94 1.71
N LYS A 385 31.76 -10.70 2.79
CA LYS A 385 33.07 -11.25 3.07
C LYS A 385 32.95 -12.78 3.19
N PRO A 386 33.62 -13.59 2.37
CA PRO A 386 33.51 -15.03 2.46
C PRO A 386 34.10 -15.53 3.78
N LEU A 387 33.42 -16.43 4.47
CA LEU A 387 33.83 -17.02 5.76
C LEU A 387 35.15 -17.75 5.65
N ASN A 388 35.32 -18.54 4.58
CA ASN A 388 36.51 -19.38 4.35
C ASN A 388 37.47 -18.80 3.29
N GLY A 389 37.31 -17.51 2.98
CA GLY A 389 38.12 -16.77 2.03
C GLY A 389 37.86 -17.11 0.56
N TRP A 390 38.29 -16.21 -0.33
CA TRP A 390 38.02 -16.27 -1.78
C TRP A 390 38.68 -17.50 -2.45
N LYS A 391 39.73 -18.07 -1.89
CA LYS A 391 40.40 -19.26 -2.45
C LYS A 391 39.45 -20.45 -2.51
N ASN A 392 38.69 -20.72 -1.42
CA ASN A 392 37.76 -21.84 -1.35
C ASN A 392 36.59 -21.70 -2.33
N ILE A 393 36.10 -20.47 -2.52
CA ILE A 393 35.10 -20.18 -3.56
C ILE A 393 35.68 -20.42 -4.95
N GLY A 394 36.92 -20.01 -5.22
CA GLY A 394 37.61 -20.21 -6.51
C GLY A 394 37.81 -21.67 -6.90
N VAL A 395 38.04 -22.56 -5.94
CA VAL A 395 38.11 -24.02 -6.16
C VAL A 395 36.77 -24.54 -6.69
N GLU A 396 35.65 -24.14 -6.12
CA GLU A 396 34.31 -24.54 -6.55
C GLU A 396 34.01 -24.21 -8.02
N PHE A 397 34.59 -23.12 -8.52
CA PHE A 397 34.43 -22.67 -9.91
C PHE A 397 35.55 -23.20 -10.84
N ASN A 398 36.41 -24.14 -10.38
CA ASN A 398 37.51 -24.68 -11.16
C ASN A 398 38.45 -23.63 -11.80
N TYR A 399 38.69 -22.51 -11.07
CA TYR A 399 39.61 -21.48 -11.55
C TYR A 399 41.05 -22.02 -11.52
N LYS A 400 41.80 -21.87 -12.58
CA LYS A 400 43.24 -22.23 -12.66
C LYS A 400 44.02 -21.61 -11.49
N THR A 401 43.71 -20.37 -11.16
CA THR A 401 44.21 -19.65 -9.98
C THR A 401 43.04 -19.34 -9.06
N PRO A 402 42.73 -20.16 -8.05
CA PRO A 402 41.51 -20.00 -7.23
C PRO A 402 41.35 -18.63 -6.57
N LYS A 403 42.47 -17.97 -6.19
CA LYS A 403 42.42 -16.60 -5.63
C LYS A 403 41.90 -15.53 -6.64
N ALA A 404 42.00 -15.79 -7.94
CA ALA A 404 41.60 -14.86 -8.99
C ALA A 404 40.09 -14.57 -8.98
N ILE A 405 39.26 -15.43 -8.39
CA ILE A 405 37.85 -15.19 -8.24
C ILE A 405 37.54 -13.90 -7.47
N ARG A 406 38.47 -13.42 -6.63
CA ARG A 406 38.32 -12.14 -5.94
C ARG A 406 38.07 -10.96 -6.90
N SER A 407 38.65 -11.01 -8.11
CA SER A 407 38.38 -9.97 -9.12
C SER A 407 36.91 -9.88 -9.54
N SER A 408 36.09 -10.92 -9.26
CA SER A 408 34.67 -10.96 -9.53
C SER A 408 33.87 -9.89 -8.77
N ILE A 409 34.38 -9.35 -7.65
CA ILE A 409 33.77 -8.24 -6.91
C ILE A 409 33.66 -6.96 -7.74
N ASN A 410 34.48 -6.81 -8.80
CA ASN A 410 34.45 -5.66 -9.69
C ASN A 410 33.25 -5.72 -10.68
N TYR A 411 32.58 -6.85 -10.79
CA TYR A 411 31.54 -7.11 -11.75
C TYR A 411 30.25 -7.58 -11.10
N ALA A 412 29.13 -7.31 -11.77
CA ALA A 412 27.81 -7.80 -11.40
C ALA A 412 27.74 -9.33 -11.60
N PRO A 413 27.51 -10.15 -10.58
CA PRO A 413 27.44 -11.60 -10.72
C PRO A 413 26.17 -12.05 -11.45
N SER A 414 26.28 -13.17 -12.19
CA SER A 414 25.07 -13.87 -12.63
C SER A 414 24.36 -14.51 -11.43
N ARG A 415 23.06 -14.77 -11.53
CA ARG A 415 22.27 -15.45 -10.50
C ARG A 415 22.83 -16.81 -10.13
N GLU A 416 23.18 -17.60 -11.15
CA GLU A 416 23.77 -18.94 -10.95
C GLU A 416 25.08 -18.87 -10.15
N LYS A 417 25.97 -17.94 -10.54
CA LYS A 417 27.21 -17.72 -9.81
C LYS A 417 26.96 -17.30 -8.36
N LEU A 418 26.03 -16.35 -8.15
CA LEU A 418 25.70 -15.90 -6.79
C LEU A 418 25.06 -17.02 -5.97
N LEU A 419 24.21 -17.88 -6.56
CA LEU A 419 23.56 -19.00 -5.89
C LEU A 419 24.60 -20.05 -5.43
N ILE A 420 25.58 -20.37 -6.29
CA ILE A 420 26.65 -21.29 -5.94
C ILE A 420 27.45 -20.74 -4.74
N ILE A 421 27.81 -19.44 -4.79
CA ILE A 421 28.52 -18.78 -3.68
C ILE A 421 27.67 -18.80 -2.40
N ALA A 422 26.37 -18.47 -2.51
CA ALA A 422 25.45 -18.44 -1.38
C ALA A 422 25.35 -19.81 -0.67
N LYS A 423 25.23 -20.90 -1.44
CA LYS A 423 25.19 -22.27 -0.90
C LYS A 423 26.50 -22.67 -0.25
N LYS A 424 27.64 -22.35 -0.86
CA LYS A 424 28.95 -22.66 -0.33
C LYS A 424 29.23 -21.96 1.00
N GLU A 425 28.79 -20.72 1.12
CA GLU A 425 28.96 -19.89 2.31
C GLU A 425 27.79 -20.02 3.32
N ASN A 426 26.81 -20.90 3.05
CA ASN A 426 25.55 -21.03 3.81
C ASN A 426 24.87 -19.67 4.09
N ASN A 427 24.93 -18.77 3.11
CA ASN A 427 24.41 -17.41 3.22
C ASN A 427 23.00 -17.33 2.63
N LYS A 428 21.98 -17.36 3.51
CA LYS A 428 20.56 -17.34 3.14
C LYS A 428 20.13 -16.04 2.43
N GLU A 429 20.77 -14.90 2.74
CA GLU A 429 20.47 -13.62 2.10
C GLU A 429 20.91 -13.58 0.64
N LEU A 430 22.15 -14.03 0.35
CA LEU A 430 22.60 -14.17 -1.03
C LEU A 430 21.74 -15.17 -1.81
N GLU A 431 21.34 -16.28 -1.17
CA GLU A 431 20.44 -17.26 -1.78
C GLU A 431 19.08 -16.67 -2.11
N LYS A 432 18.48 -15.91 -1.20
CA LYS A 432 17.20 -15.17 -1.38
C LYS A 432 17.30 -14.22 -2.58
N ILE A 433 18.36 -13.44 -2.69
CA ILE A 433 18.56 -12.51 -3.80
C ILE A 433 18.74 -13.24 -5.13
N ALA A 434 19.58 -14.28 -5.15
CA ALA A 434 19.85 -15.09 -6.33
C ALA A 434 18.60 -15.79 -6.86
N THR A 435 17.69 -16.22 -5.96
CA THR A 435 16.44 -16.93 -6.31
C THR A 435 15.22 -16.02 -6.41
N SER A 436 15.37 -14.70 -6.22
CA SER A 436 14.26 -13.72 -6.21
C SER A 436 13.49 -13.65 -7.53
N ASP A 437 12.23 -13.17 -7.45
CA ASP A 437 11.39 -12.88 -8.62
C ASP A 437 11.64 -11.47 -9.20
N ILE A 438 12.79 -10.85 -8.85
CA ILE A 438 13.20 -9.51 -9.27
C ILE A 438 14.17 -9.59 -10.44
N TYR A 439 13.96 -8.75 -11.44
CA TYR A 439 14.96 -8.37 -12.45
C TYR A 439 15.48 -6.96 -12.14
N TRP A 440 16.82 -6.81 -12.04
CA TRP A 440 17.46 -5.53 -11.73
C TRP A 440 17.69 -4.74 -12.99
N ASP A 441 16.75 -3.87 -13.34
CA ASP A 441 16.72 -3.14 -14.59
C ASP A 441 17.44 -1.79 -14.47
N GLU A 442 18.23 -1.43 -15.46
CA GLU A 442 19.07 -0.25 -15.44
C GLU A 442 18.29 0.98 -15.92
N ILE A 443 18.42 2.09 -15.22
CA ILE A 443 17.86 3.39 -15.62
C ILE A 443 18.66 3.93 -16.80
N LYS A 444 17.96 4.15 -17.92
CA LYS A 444 18.53 4.69 -19.17
C LYS A 444 18.38 6.19 -19.28
N GLU A 445 17.22 6.73 -18.89
CA GLU A 445 16.88 8.15 -18.99
C GLU A 445 16.07 8.57 -17.76
N ILE A 446 16.28 9.80 -17.30
CA ILE A 446 15.47 10.48 -16.27
C ILE A 446 15.13 11.86 -16.85
N ASN A 447 13.83 12.13 -17.05
CA ASN A 447 13.34 13.39 -17.58
C ASN A 447 12.51 14.11 -16.51
N HIS A 448 12.78 15.38 -16.24
CA HIS A 448 11.95 16.23 -15.40
C HIS A 448 10.79 16.80 -16.23
N LEU A 449 9.58 16.56 -15.81
CA LEU A 449 8.37 17.05 -16.43
C LEU A 449 7.77 18.15 -15.56
N LYS A 450 7.62 19.37 -16.08
CA LYS A 450 6.95 20.49 -15.40
C LYS A 450 5.55 20.69 -15.98
N GLY A 451 4.55 20.94 -15.14
CA GLY A 451 3.16 21.15 -15.55
C GLY A 451 2.21 20.70 -14.45
N LYS A 452 0.90 20.89 -14.64
CA LYS A 452 -0.13 20.41 -13.71
C LYS A 452 -0.48 18.97 -14.07
N PHE A 453 -0.18 18.04 -13.18
CA PHE A 453 -0.44 16.60 -13.36
C PHE A 453 -1.38 16.11 -12.27
N GLU A 454 -2.33 15.26 -12.64
CA GLU A 454 -3.13 14.51 -11.72
C GLU A 454 -2.47 13.16 -11.45
N VAL A 455 -2.25 12.85 -10.18
CA VAL A 455 -1.49 11.66 -9.75
C VAL A 455 -2.23 10.88 -8.68
N TYR A 456 -1.92 9.59 -8.58
CA TYR A 456 -2.65 8.61 -7.81
C TYR A 456 -1.71 7.74 -6.98
N ASP A 457 -2.25 7.23 -5.85
CA ASP A 457 -1.59 6.21 -5.02
C ASP A 457 -2.64 5.28 -4.42
N ILE A 458 -2.22 4.11 -3.96
CA ILE A 458 -3.07 3.12 -3.26
C ILE A 458 -2.35 2.58 -2.04
N THR A 459 -3.09 2.27 -1.00
CA THR A 459 -2.56 1.47 0.11
C THR A 459 -2.67 -0.01 -0.24
N VAL A 460 -1.59 -0.75 -0.04
CA VAL A 460 -1.56 -2.21 -0.21
C VAL A 460 -1.26 -2.85 1.15
N LEU A 461 -2.20 -3.70 1.61
CA LEU A 461 -2.06 -4.42 2.87
C LEU A 461 -0.90 -5.42 2.84
N LYS A 462 -0.31 -5.69 3.99
CA LYS A 462 0.75 -6.68 4.24
C LYS A 462 2.11 -6.30 3.64
N ASN A 463 2.17 -5.91 2.35
CA ASN A 463 3.46 -5.72 1.67
C ASN A 463 3.81 -4.24 1.43
N HIS A 464 2.87 -3.31 1.59
CA HIS A 464 3.04 -1.86 1.42
C HIS A 464 3.74 -1.44 0.11
N ASN A 465 3.67 -2.29 -0.90
CA ASN A 465 4.20 -2.06 -2.24
C ASN A 465 3.31 -2.71 -3.29
N PHE A 466 3.42 -2.28 -4.52
CA PHE A 466 2.67 -2.86 -5.62
C PHE A 466 3.42 -2.72 -6.94
N ILE A 467 2.94 -3.43 -7.97
CA ILE A 467 3.54 -3.45 -9.29
C ILE A 467 2.78 -2.50 -10.21
N ALA A 468 3.47 -1.43 -10.65
CA ALA A 468 2.97 -0.36 -11.50
C ALA A 468 3.84 -0.25 -12.75
N ASN A 469 3.27 -0.32 -13.96
CA ASN A 469 4.00 -0.39 -15.24
C ASN A 469 5.12 -1.45 -15.22
N ASN A 470 4.89 -2.57 -14.53
CA ASN A 470 5.90 -3.61 -14.30
C ASN A 470 7.17 -3.10 -13.59
N ILE A 471 7.03 -2.14 -12.65
CA ILE A 471 8.05 -1.63 -11.73
C ILE A 471 7.49 -1.73 -10.30
N ILE A 472 8.35 -1.99 -9.30
CA ILE A 472 7.95 -2.17 -7.90
C ILE A 472 8.05 -0.83 -7.15
N ILE A 473 6.98 -0.37 -6.48
CA ILE A 473 6.85 0.94 -5.80
C ILE A 473 6.21 0.84 -4.41
N HIS A 474 6.38 1.86 -3.53
CA HIS A 474 6.21 1.81 -2.05
C HIS A 474 5.27 2.81 -1.35
N ASN A 475 5.00 2.56 0.01
CA ASN A 475 4.19 3.38 0.96
C ASN A 475 4.79 3.44 2.42
N SER A 476 4.46 4.40 3.41
CA SER A 476 5.21 4.67 4.70
C SER A 476 4.41 5.12 5.97
N TYR A 477 5.06 5.16 7.26
CA TYR A 477 4.44 5.40 8.58
C TYR A 477 5.34 6.00 9.70
N THR A 478 4.81 6.81 10.72
CA THR A 478 5.61 7.51 11.78
C THR A 478 5.06 7.51 13.24
N LEU A 479 3.78 7.19 13.53
CA LEU A 479 3.14 7.34 14.87
C LEU A 479 3.75 6.50 16.02
N SER A 480 4.43 5.42 15.71
CA SER A 480 4.86 4.39 16.70
C SER A 480 5.91 4.88 17.71
N VAL A 481 6.76 5.88 17.38
CA VAL A 481 7.83 6.35 18.27
C VAL A 481 7.28 6.89 19.60
N VAL A 482 6.16 7.60 19.55
CA VAL A 482 5.53 8.13 20.77
C VAL A 482 5.05 7.01 21.69
N MET A 483 4.45 5.95 21.11
CA MET A 483 3.98 4.81 21.89
C MET A 483 5.13 4.04 22.57
N GLU A 484 6.27 3.92 21.90
CA GLU A 484 7.46 3.29 22.49
C GLU A 484 7.92 4.00 23.76
N GLU A 485 7.82 5.33 23.80
CA GLU A 485 8.26 6.11 24.96
C GLU A 485 7.34 5.94 26.18
N PHE A 486 6.05 5.68 26.00
CA PHE A 486 5.18 5.30 27.11
C PHE A 486 5.58 3.94 27.72
N ALA A 487 5.95 2.98 26.88
CA ALA A 487 6.36 1.65 27.36
C ALA A 487 7.70 1.70 28.13
N ARG A 488 8.58 2.66 27.80
CA ARG A 488 9.92 2.81 28.37
C ARG A 488 9.96 3.60 29.69
N GLN A 489 8.81 4.12 30.15
CA GLN A 489 8.76 4.85 31.41
C GLN A 489 9.14 3.96 32.60
N PRO A 490 9.77 4.51 33.67
CA PRO A 490 9.97 3.81 34.93
C PRO A 490 8.64 3.34 35.53
N PHE A 491 8.68 2.25 36.32
CA PHE A 491 7.48 1.58 36.82
C PHE A 491 6.55 2.54 37.61
N ASP A 492 7.11 3.41 38.45
CA ASP A 492 6.38 4.39 39.26
C ASP A 492 5.62 5.45 38.45
N VAL A 493 6.10 5.74 37.22
CA VAL A 493 5.43 6.62 36.24
C VAL A 493 4.45 5.79 35.41
N LYS A 494 4.91 4.65 34.90
CA LYS A 494 4.16 3.79 33.99
C LYS A 494 2.85 3.32 34.64
N ASP A 495 2.88 2.91 35.90
CA ASP A 495 1.69 2.41 36.63
C ASP A 495 0.59 3.48 36.83
N ARG A 496 0.91 4.75 36.58
CA ARG A 496 -0.06 5.87 36.65
C ARG A 496 -0.57 6.32 35.29
N LEU A 497 -0.12 5.66 34.24
CA LEU A 497 -0.48 5.95 32.85
C LEU A 497 -1.17 4.75 32.21
N SER A 498 -2.11 5.02 31.34
CA SER A 498 -2.65 4.04 30.40
C SER A 498 -2.75 4.65 29.02
N VAL A 499 -2.41 3.88 28.01
CA VAL A 499 -2.49 4.29 26.60
C VAL A 499 -3.49 3.40 25.88
N ILE A 500 -4.49 4.02 25.27
CA ILE A 500 -5.48 3.35 24.43
C ILE A 500 -5.23 3.78 22.98
N VAL A 501 -4.96 2.83 22.11
CA VAL A 501 -4.68 3.09 20.69
C VAL A 501 -5.85 2.59 19.86
N ILE A 502 -6.50 3.48 19.13
CA ILE A 502 -7.52 3.13 18.15
C ILE A 502 -6.81 2.71 16.86
N ASP A 503 -6.75 1.40 16.65
CA ASP A 503 -6.05 0.83 15.47
C ASP A 503 -7.04 0.65 14.31
N THR A 504 -7.02 1.62 13.39
CA THR A 504 -7.88 1.60 12.19
C THR A 504 -7.34 0.71 11.08
N VAL A 505 -6.11 0.21 11.20
CA VAL A 505 -5.40 -0.56 10.16
C VAL A 505 -5.06 -1.98 10.60
N GLY A 506 -5.04 -2.26 11.92
CA GLY A 506 -4.73 -3.59 12.47
C GLY A 506 -3.24 -3.94 12.42
N ILE A 507 -2.35 -2.99 12.75
CA ILE A 507 -0.89 -3.17 12.61
C ILE A 507 -0.09 -3.01 13.90
N PHE A 508 -0.66 -2.37 14.93
CA PHE A 508 0.11 -2.02 16.13
C PHE A 508 0.50 -3.23 17.00
N TRP A 509 -0.19 -4.38 16.90
CA TRP A 509 0.20 -5.61 17.57
C TRP A 509 1.64 -6.05 17.28
N THR A 510 2.19 -5.66 16.12
CA THR A 510 3.57 -5.98 15.72
C THR A 510 4.63 -5.29 16.56
N MET A 511 4.28 -4.24 17.30
CA MET A 511 5.19 -3.56 18.22
C MET A 511 5.60 -4.43 19.43
N ASN A 512 4.99 -5.58 19.62
CA ASN A 512 5.44 -6.60 20.57
C ASN A 512 6.78 -7.24 20.20
N TYR A 513 7.29 -6.97 18.99
CA TYR A 513 8.53 -7.55 18.50
C TYR A 513 9.61 -6.47 18.31
N PRO A 514 10.90 -6.80 18.58
CA PRO A 514 12.00 -5.88 18.36
C PRO A 514 12.23 -5.60 16.87
N ASN A 515 12.70 -4.40 16.55
CA ASN A 515 13.08 -4.03 15.19
C ASN A 515 14.41 -4.68 14.82
N LYS A 516 14.36 -5.71 14.00
CA LYS A 516 15.54 -6.44 13.53
C LYS A 516 16.20 -5.87 12.28
N GLU A 517 15.60 -4.85 11.66
CA GLU A 517 16.06 -4.31 10.37
C GLU A 517 16.93 -3.06 10.50
N ILE A 518 16.86 -2.35 11.60
CA ILE A 518 17.69 -1.17 11.82
C ILE A 518 19.10 -1.60 12.21
N PRO A 519 20.15 -1.10 11.51
CA PRO A 519 21.52 -1.36 11.88
C PRO A 519 21.79 -0.98 13.34
N LYS A 520 22.47 -1.85 14.08
CA LYS A 520 22.81 -1.62 15.50
C LYS A 520 23.58 -0.32 15.68
N GLU A 521 24.50 -0.02 14.78
CA GLU A 521 25.32 1.20 14.79
C GLU A 521 24.47 2.48 14.68
N LEU A 522 23.31 2.40 14.00
CA LEU A 522 22.39 3.53 13.91
C LEU A 522 21.64 3.74 15.24
N LEU A 523 21.18 2.65 15.88
CA LEU A 523 20.53 2.73 17.19
C LEU A 523 21.51 3.21 18.27
N ASP A 524 22.75 2.73 18.25
CA ASP A 524 23.81 3.13 19.20
C ASP A 524 24.10 4.65 19.13
N LYS A 525 24.06 5.27 17.94
CA LYS A 525 24.18 6.74 17.77
C LYS A 525 23.05 7.54 18.44
N TRP A 526 21.93 6.87 18.73
CA TRP A 526 20.77 7.46 19.39
C TRP A 526 20.59 7.00 20.83
N ASP A 527 21.56 6.27 21.40
CA ASP A 527 21.47 5.64 22.73
C ASP A 527 20.23 4.71 22.85
N LEU A 528 19.95 3.94 21.79
CA LEU A 528 18.80 3.05 21.70
C LEU A 528 19.21 1.61 21.46
N LYS A 529 18.32 0.69 21.85
CA LYS A 529 18.45 -0.74 21.59
C LYS A 529 17.13 -1.24 21.01
N ALA A 530 17.17 -2.12 20.00
CA ALA A 530 15.97 -2.73 19.47
C ALA A 530 15.30 -3.58 20.55
N ASP A 531 13.99 -3.36 20.74
CA ASP A 531 13.19 -4.07 21.73
C ASP A 531 11.73 -4.11 21.30
N GLY A 532 10.95 -5.08 21.84
CA GLY A 532 9.50 -5.11 21.76
C GLY A 532 8.89 -4.38 22.96
N ILE A 533 7.73 -3.74 22.76
CA ILE A 533 6.96 -3.17 23.84
C ILE A 533 5.71 -4.01 24.08
N GLY A 534 5.35 -4.24 25.36
CA GLY A 534 4.19 -5.05 25.72
C GLY A 534 2.88 -4.33 25.37
N ILE A 535 2.35 -4.59 24.17
CA ILE A 535 1.04 -4.10 23.73
C ILE A 535 0.00 -5.19 23.97
N ARG A 536 -1.10 -4.82 24.62
CA ARG A 536 -2.27 -5.64 24.75
C ARG A 536 -3.21 -5.40 23.58
N ASN A 537 -3.38 -6.39 22.70
CA ASN A 537 -4.22 -6.28 21.51
C ASN A 537 -5.64 -6.79 21.80
N MET A 538 -6.63 -5.89 21.79
CA MET A 538 -8.05 -6.22 21.97
C MET A 538 -8.77 -6.16 20.62
N ILE A 539 -9.57 -7.19 20.34
CA ILE A 539 -10.35 -7.36 19.12
C ILE A 539 -11.84 -7.45 19.40
N PRO A 540 -12.74 -7.10 18.43
CA PRO A 540 -14.18 -7.27 18.63
C PRO A 540 -14.56 -8.73 18.90
N ALA A 541 -15.45 -8.97 19.88
CA ALA A 541 -15.81 -10.32 20.32
C ALA A 541 -16.32 -11.22 19.18
N GLY A 542 -17.12 -10.69 18.27
CA GLY A 542 -17.63 -11.44 17.11
C GLY A 542 -16.62 -11.67 15.97
N LYS A 543 -15.36 -11.27 16.14
CA LYS A 543 -14.32 -11.43 15.10
C LYS A 543 -13.21 -12.40 15.52
N GLN A 544 -13.33 -13.06 16.67
CA GLN A 544 -12.29 -13.96 17.19
C GLN A 544 -11.88 -15.06 16.22
N GLU A 545 -12.85 -15.71 15.56
CA GLU A 545 -12.56 -16.77 14.59
C GLU A 545 -11.74 -16.25 13.40
N PHE A 546 -12.06 -15.07 12.89
CA PHE A 546 -11.30 -14.42 11.82
C PHE A 546 -9.83 -14.21 12.19
N TYR A 547 -9.53 -13.77 13.43
CA TYR A 547 -8.15 -13.56 13.89
C TYR A 547 -7.41 -14.89 14.09
N LYS A 548 -8.10 -15.92 14.62
CA LYS A 548 -7.55 -17.28 14.76
C LYS A 548 -7.22 -17.91 13.40
N GLU A 549 -8.14 -17.85 12.45
CA GLU A 549 -7.92 -18.36 11.09
C GLU A 549 -6.77 -17.64 10.35
N LYS A 550 -6.52 -16.37 10.67
CA LYS A 550 -5.45 -15.57 10.09
C LYS A 550 -4.14 -15.62 10.87
N GLU A 551 -4.12 -16.37 11.97
CA GLU A 551 -2.97 -16.47 12.88
C GLU A 551 -2.47 -15.09 13.36
N ILE A 552 -3.40 -14.11 13.52
CA ILE A 552 -3.07 -12.78 14.03
C ILE A 552 -3.19 -12.82 15.54
N PRO A 553 -2.11 -12.52 16.29
CA PRO A 553 -2.13 -12.54 17.75
C PRO A 553 -3.09 -11.51 18.35
N PHE A 554 -3.86 -11.90 19.35
CA PHE A 554 -4.65 -11.01 20.18
C PHE A 554 -4.69 -11.52 21.62
N ASP A 555 -4.90 -10.60 22.58
CA ASP A 555 -4.88 -10.92 24.01
C ASP A 555 -6.27 -11.17 24.56
N SER A 556 -7.26 -10.36 24.18
CA SER A 556 -8.64 -10.51 24.66
C SER A 556 -9.65 -9.92 23.67
N PRO A 557 -10.85 -10.51 23.62
CA PRO A 557 -11.97 -9.89 22.92
C PRO A 557 -12.58 -8.74 23.74
N PHE A 558 -13.19 -7.75 23.06
CA PHE A 558 -13.99 -6.74 23.69
C PHE A 558 -15.42 -6.71 23.15
N SER A 559 -16.35 -6.26 23.97
CA SER A 559 -17.73 -6.01 23.59
C SER A 559 -18.26 -4.76 24.30
N ILE A 560 -19.27 -4.16 23.71
CA ILE A 560 -20.00 -3.02 24.28
C ILE A 560 -21.24 -3.55 24.97
N ARG A 561 -21.48 -3.11 26.20
CA ARG A 561 -22.74 -3.43 26.92
C ARG A 561 -23.90 -2.72 26.21
N THR A 562 -24.91 -3.48 25.78
CA THR A 562 -26.04 -2.95 25.02
C THR A 562 -26.77 -1.80 25.74
N SER A 563 -26.91 -1.90 27.05
CA SER A 563 -27.55 -0.84 27.87
C SER A 563 -26.73 0.44 28.03
N GLN A 564 -25.47 0.45 27.56
CA GLN A 564 -24.63 1.65 27.57
C GLN A 564 -24.73 2.45 26.27
N VAL A 565 -25.46 1.94 25.30
CA VAL A 565 -25.77 2.63 24.04
C VAL A 565 -27.08 3.39 24.27
N ASP A 566 -27.01 4.69 24.37
CA ASP A 566 -28.19 5.53 24.58
C ASP A 566 -29.03 5.61 23.28
N LEU A 567 -30.26 6.07 23.41
CA LEU A 567 -31.17 6.20 22.25
C LEU A 567 -30.53 7.02 21.12
N GLU A 568 -29.91 8.14 21.47
CA GLU A 568 -29.25 9.03 20.52
C GLU A 568 -28.12 8.34 19.74
N ASP A 569 -27.34 7.46 20.40
CA ASP A 569 -26.29 6.67 19.77
C ASP A 569 -26.87 5.67 18.77
N TRP A 570 -27.98 5.01 19.10
CA TRP A 570 -28.73 4.14 18.19
C TRP A 570 -29.29 4.89 16.99
N LEU A 571 -29.88 6.08 17.22
CA LEU A 571 -30.43 6.92 16.15
C LEU A 571 -29.31 7.35 15.20
N GLY A 572 -28.17 7.81 15.72
CA GLY A 572 -26.99 8.17 14.95
C GLY A 572 -26.46 7.00 14.11
N LEU A 573 -26.36 5.80 14.73
CA LEU A 573 -25.86 4.59 14.09
C LEU A 573 -26.74 4.15 12.90
N PHE A 574 -28.05 4.23 13.07
CA PHE A 574 -29.03 3.85 12.06
C PHE A 574 -29.43 4.99 11.12
N ARG A 575 -28.88 6.19 11.32
CA ARG A 575 -29.23 7.42 10.61
C ARG A 575 -30.73 7.72 10.67
N LEU A 576 -31.31 7.53 11.84
CA LEU A 576 -32.69 7.86 12.17
C LEU A 576 -32.77 9.25 12.79
N THR A 577 -33.95 9.89 12.66
CA THR A 577 -34.29 11.14 13.32
C THR A 577 -35.36 10.89 14.38
N TRP A 578 -35.58 11.83 15.29
CA TRP A 578 -36.62 11.77 16.30
C TRP A 578 -38.05 11.63 15.73
N ARG A 579 -38.22 11.94 14.45
CA ARG A 579 -39.52 11.89 13.75
C ARG A 579 -39.83 10.53 13.15
N ASP A 580 -38.85 9.65 13.06
CA ASP A 580 -39.03 8.33 12.49
C ASP A 580 -39.76 7.40 13.45
N GLY A 581 -40.68 6.61 12.95
CA GLY A 581 -41.51 5.71 13.80
C GLY A 581 -40.66 4.67 14.54
N GLU A 582 -39.54 4.23 13.93
CA GLU A 582 -38.58 3.33 14.55
C GLU A 582 -37.96 3.93 15.82
N SER A 583 -37.78 5.26 15.86
CA SER A 583 -37.17 5.96 17.01
C SER A 583 -38.08 5.90 18.22
N GLY A 584 -39.40 6.10 18.06
CA GLY A 584 -40.37 5.96 19.11
C GLY A 584 -40.49 4.53 19.62
N LEU A 585 -40.52 3.55 18.73
CA LEU A 585 -40.55 2.13 19.09
C LEU A 585 -39.27 1.71 19.87
N LEU A 586 -38.07 2.17 19.38
CA LEU A 586 -36.80 1.88 20.05
C LEU A 586 -36.74 2.51 21.44
N SER A 587 -37.19 3.77 21.61
CA SER A 587 -37.25 4.45 22.91
C SER A 587 -38.09 3.67 23.89
N ARG A 588 -39.33 3.34 23.53
CA ARG A 588 -40.22 2.54 24.39
C ARG A 588 -39.61 1.17 24.73
N SER A 589 -38.98 0.52 23.75
CA SER A 589 -38.37 -0.78 24.00
C SER A 589 -37.22 -0.69 24.99
N ILE A 590 -36.37 0.33 24.90
CA ILE A 590 -35.28 0.58 25.86
C ILE A 590 -35.85 0.89 27.26
N ASP A 591 -36.88 1.74 27.37
CA ASP A 591 -37.47 2.12 28.64
C ASP A 591 -38.10 0.92 29.36
N ILE A 592 -38.83 0.08 28.62
CA ILE A 592 -39.41 -1.18 29.19
C ILE A 592 -38.29 -2.11 29.65
N LEU A 593 -37.21 -2.23 28.93
CA LEU A 593 -36.09 -3.10 29.31
C LEU A 593 -35.33 -2.56 30.52
N LYS A 594 -35.08 -1.24 30.57
CA LYS A 594 -34.49 -0.60 31.77
C LYS A 594 -35.33 -0.82 33.02
N GLN A 595 -36.65 -0.74 32.92
CA GLN A 595 -37.56 -1.01 34.04
C GLN A 595 -37.57 -2.50 34.47
N LYS A 596 -37.58 -3.45 33.52
CA LYS A 596 -37.70 -4.89 33.80
C LYS A 596 -36.38 -5.57 34.13
N LEU A 597 -35.29 -5.21 33.44
CA LEU A 597 -34.00 -5.90 33.49
C LEU A 597 -32.83 -5.00 33.94
N GLY A 598 -33.12 -3.73 34.27
CA GLY A 598 -32.09 -2.76 34.59
C GLY A 598 -31.11 -2.59 33.43
N ASN A 599 -29.83 -2.87 33.70
CA ASN A 599 -28.74 -2.75 32.70
C ASN A 599 -28.34 -4.10 32.05
N LEU A 600 -29.09 -5.19 32.29
CA LEU A 600 -28.73 -6.55 31.88
C LEU A 600 -29.57 -7.04 30.69
N TYR A 601 -29.64 -6.28 29.61
CA TYR A 601 -30.30 -6.66 28.37
C TYR A 601 -29.34 -6.60 27.16
N ASP A 602 -29.70 -7.33 26.10
CA ASP A 602 -28.97 -7.33 24.81
C ASP A 602 -29.89 -6.97 23.64
N ILE A 603 -29.37 -7.06 22.42
CA ILE A 603 -30.12 -6.74 21.20
C ILE A 603 -31.32 -7.69 21.03
N ASP A 604 -31.21 -8.96 21.42
CA ASP A 604 -32.32 -9.91 21.33
C ASP A 604 -33.50 -9.51 22.25
N ASP A 605 -33.19 -8.96 23.40
CA ASP A 605 -34.21 -8.48 24.31
C ASP A 605 -34.92 -7.24 23.74
N ILE A 606 -34.17 -6.32 23.07
CA ILE A 606 -34.78 -5.19 22.36
C ILE A 606 -35.70 -5.69 21.22
N ILE A 607 -35.26 -6.67 20.43
CA ILE A 607 -36.07 -7.26 19.36
C ILE A 607 -37.37 -7.88 19.92
N LYS A 608 -37.30 -8.62 21.03
CA LYS A 608 -38.46 -9.25 21.66
C LYS A 608 -39.50 -8.19 22.11
N VAL A 609 -39.07 -7.13 22.77
CA VAL A 609 -39.97 -6.06 23.21
C VAL A 609 -40.59 -5.33 21.99
N ALA A 610 -39.77 -5.02 20.97
CA ALA A 610 -40.25 -4.37 19.75
C ALA A 610 -41.32 -5.22 19.01
N LEU A 611 -41.20 -6.55 19.03
CA LEU A 611 -42.21 -7.46 18.45
C LEU A 611 -43.55 -7.39 19.16
N THR A 612 -43.56 -7.17 20.47
CA THR A 612 -44.78 -7.15 21.30
C THR A 612 -45.44 -5.77 21.44
N ASP A 613 -44.81 -4.72 20.89
CA ASP A 613 -45.38 -3.36 20.88
C ASP A 613 -46.71 -3.34 20.12
N SER A 614 -47.78 -2.78 20.71
CA SER A 614 -49.11 -2.73 20.14
C SER A 614 -49.44 -1.42 19.43
N GLU A 615 -48.58 -0.40 19.59
CA GLU A 615 -48.84 0.96 19.13
C GLU A 615 -48.23 1.23 17.72
N THR A 616 -47.35 0.34 17.24
CA THR A 616 -46.58 0.56 16.04
C THR A 616 -47.01 -0.37 14.90
N THR A 617 -46.99 0.16 13.64
CA THR A 617 -47.31 -0.65 12.46
C THR A 617 -46.28 -1.74 12.22
N LYS A 618 -46.71 -2.78 11.50
CA LYS A 618 -45.83 -3.93 11.18
C LYS A 618 -44.59 -3.51 10.41
N GLU A 619 -44.72 -2.58 9.47
CA GLU A 619 -43.63 -2.09 8.62
C GLU A 619 -42.54 -1.44 9.45
N ILE A 620 -42.88 -0.61 10.44
CA ILE A 620 -41.95 0.06 11.35
C ILE A 620 -41.24 -0.98 12.24
N LYS A 621 -41.98 -1.97 12.74
CA LYS A 621 -41.39 -3.06 13.53
C LYS A 621 -40.38 -3.85 12.73
N ASP A 622 -40.75 -4.28 11.52
CA ASP A 622 -39.87 -5.06 10.65
C ASP A 622 -38.62 -4.26 10.29
N SER A 623 -38.74 -2.95 10.04
CA SER A 623 -37.62 -2.05 9.78
C SER A 623 -36.65 -1.98 10.95
N LEU A 624 -37.14 -1.71 12.17
CA LEU A 624 -36.30 -1.66 13.37
C LEU A 624 -35.64 -3.00 13.66
N ILE A 625 -36.39 -4.11 13.58
CA ILE A 625 -35.89 -5.46 13.84
C ILE A 625 -34.78 -5.82 12.87
N ASN A 626 -34.91 -5.47 11.57
CA ASN A 626 -33.87 -5.70 10.59
C ASN A 626 -32.60 -4.91 10.91
N ARG A 627 -32.70 -3.64 11.33
CA ARG A 627 -31.57 -2.83 11.78
C ARG A 627 -30.89 -3.45 12.99
N MET A 628 -31.64 -3.90 13.97
CA MET A 628 -31.13 -4.58 15.17
C MET A 628 -30.45 -5.91 14.84
N LYS A 629 -31.00 -6.70 13.91
CA LYS A 629 -30.36 -7.93 13.43
C LYS A 629 -29.03 -7.65 12.73
N ILE A 630 -28.94 -6.57 11.95
CA ILE A 630 -27.69 -6.12 11.35
C ILE A 630 -26.68 -5.75 12.44
N ALA A 631 -27.08 -4.94 13.44
CA ALA A 631 -26.20 -4.58 14.55
C ALA A 631 -25.73 -5.82 15.33
N LYS A 632 -26.62 -6.81 15.58
CA LYS A 632 -26.24 -8.09 16.20
C LYS A 632 -25.17 -8.84 15.39
N SER A 633 -25.26 -8.83 14.06
CA SER A 633 -24.30 -9.53 13.19
C SER A 633 -22.86 -8.99 13.28
N TRP A 634 -22.65 -7.81 13.82
CA TRP A 634 -21.32 -7.26 14.07
C TRP A 634 -20.59 -7.95 15.21
N GLY A 635 -21.33 -8.64 16.12
CA GLY A 635 -20.75 -9.33 17.26
C GLY A 635 -20.08 -8.42 18.27
N LEU A 636 -20.54 -7.17 18.34
CA LEU A 636 -19.97 -6.11 19.19
C LEU A 636 -20.70 -5.96 20.51
N PHE A 637 -22.00 -6.25 20.56
CA PHE A 637 -22.86 -5.98 21.71
C PHE A 637 -23.09 -7.20 22.60
N SER A 638 -23.13 -6.99 23.92
CA SER A 638 -23.42 -8.04 24.91
C SER A 638 -24.12 -7.50 26.15
N LYS A 639 -24.65 -8.38 27.04
CA LYS A 639 -25.28 -7.99 28.29
C LYS A 639 -24.29 -7.41 29.31
N SER A 640 -23.06 -7.94 29.34
CA SER A 640 -22.06 -7.52 30.34
C SER A 640 -21.13 -6.43 29.86
N GLY A 641 -20.66 -6.53 28.60
CA GLY A 641 -19.68 -5.61 28.01
C GLY A 641 -18.31 -5.69 28.69
N THR A 642 -17.32 -5.05 28.05
CA THR A 642 -15.97 -4.87 28.59
C THR A 642 -15.95 -3.62 29.47
N THR A 643 -15.35 -3.67 30.64
CA THR A 643 -15.28 -2.54 31.58
C THR A 643 -14.24 -1.52 31.17
N MET A 644 -14.39 -0.24 31.58
CA MET A 644 -13.40 0.79 31.30
C MET A 644 -12.05 0.51 31.98
N LYS A 645 -12.07 -0.15 33.15
CA LYS A 645 -10.85 -0.62 33.85
C LYS A 645 -10.06 -1.64 33.01
N GLU A 646 -10.74 -2.44 32.19
CA GLU A 646 -10.09 -3.38 31.28
C GLU A 646 -9.50 -2.67 30.06
N PHE A 647 -10.16 -1.63 29.54
CA PHE A 647 -9.61 -0.82 28.47
C PHE A 647 -8.44 0.04 28.92
N ALA A 648 -8.57 0.73 30.04
CA ALA A 648 -7.61 1.65 30.61
C ALA A 648 -6.80 1.03 31.77
N LYS A 649 -6.26 -0.17 31.59
CA LYS A 649 -5.47 -0.83 32.61
C LYS A 649 -4.17 -0.07 32.91
N PRO A 650 -3.87 0.22 34.21
CA PRO A 650 -2.62 0.90 34.58
C PRO A 650 -1.37 0.22 34.02
N GLY A 651 -0.42 1.00 33.56
CA GLY A 651 0.86 0.53 33.06
C GLY A 651 0.82 -0.15 31.69
N THR A 652 -0.32 -0.13 30.98
CA THR A 652 -0.47 -0.86 29.73
C THR A 652 -0.70 0.06 28.54
N ILE A 653 -0.28 -0.41 27.39
CA ILE A 653 -0.68 0.11 26.08
C ILE A 653 -1.69 -0.89 25.49
N THR A 654 -2.94 -0.48 25.39
CA THR A 654 -4.04 -1.30 24.87
C THR A 654 -4.38 -0.85 23.46
N THR A 655 -4.27 -1.72 22.46
CA THR A 655 -4.79 -1.45 21.11
C THR A 655 -6.20 -1.98 20.98
N ILE A 656 -7.08 -1.17 20.43
CA ILE A 656 -8.46 -1.53 20.09
C ILE A 656 -8.52 -1.63 18.58
N ASP A 657 -8.46 -2.85 18.08
CA ASP A 657 -8.45 -3.11 16.64
C ASP A 657 -9.85 -3.01 16.06
N VAL A 658 -10.12 -1.90 15.37
CA VAL A 658 -11.39 -1.64 14.68
C VAL A 658 -11.28 -1.83 13.18
N SER A 659 -10.14 -2.33 12.67
CA SER A 659 -9.85 -2.48 11.25
C SER A 659 -10.82 -3.42 10.51
N THR A 660 -11.38 -4.41 11.20
CA THR A 660 -12.30 -5.40 10.63
C THR A 660 -13.66 -4.80 10.24
N TYR A 661 -14.04 -3.63 10.79
CA TYR A 661 -15.27 -2.92 10.45
C TYR A 661 -15.14 -1.98 9.24
N LYS A 662 -13.95 -1.85 8.66
CA LYS A 662 -13.69 -1.00 7.48
C LYS A 662 -14.13 -1.61 6.13
N GLN A 663 -14.58 -2.85 6.13
CA GLN A 663 -14.72 -3.65 4.90
C GLN A 663 -16.10 -3.61 4.23
N ALA A 664 -17.10 -2.96 4.81
CA ALA A 664 -18.46 -2.88 4.24
C ALA A 664 -18.95 -1.43 4.19
N ILE A 665 -19.66 -1.11 3.12
CA ILE A 665 -20.32 0.20 2.95
C ILE A 665 -21.27 0.45 4.12
N GLY A 666 -21.11 1.57 4.82
CA GLY A 666 -21.92 1.93 5.99
C GLY A 666 -21.38 1.50 7.34
N MET A 667 -20.28 0.73 7.42
CA MET A 667 -19.66 0.33 8.69
C MET A 667 -18.68 1.37 9.28
N GLU A 668 -18.44 2.48 8.61
CA GLU A 668 -17.68 3.61 9.18
C GLU A 668 -18.34 4.11 10.46
N SER A 669 -19.68 4.12 10.52
CA SER A 669 -20.45 4.49 11.70
C SER A 669 -20.21 3.56 12.91
N VAL A 670 -19.83 2.29 12.69
CA VAL A 670 -19.50 1.36 13.78
C VAL A 670 -18.17 1.73 14.44
N GLN A 671 -17.18 2.14 13.67
CA GLN A 671 -15.90 2.62 14.20
C GLN A 671 -16.09 3.93 14.98
N GLU A 672 -16.89 4.85 14.44
CA GLU A 672 -17.24 6.10 15.11
C GLU A 672 -18.02 5.85 16.43
N LEU A 673 -18.96 4.91 16.43
CA LEU A 673 -19.68 4.48 17.63
C LEU A 673 -18.73 3.96 18.70
N ILE A 674 -17.80 3.04 18.34
CA ILE A 674 -16.84 2.48 19.30
C ILE A 674 -16.02 3.59 19.95
N VAL A 675 -15.47 4.51 19.16
CA VAL A 675 -14.64 5.62 19.65
C VAL A 675 -15.47 6.61 20.48
N GLY A 676 -16.68 6.94 20.03
CA GLY A 676 -17.60 7.84 20.73
C GLY A 676 -18.01 7.29 22.10
N LEU A 677 -18.47 6.04 22.16
CA LEU A 677 -18.87 5.39 23.41
C LEU A 677 -17.70 5.22 24.38
N LEU A 678 -16.55 4.76 23.88
CA LEU A 678 -15.35 4.62 24.69
C LEU A 678 -14.91 5.98 25.26
N GLY A 679 -14.89 7.03 24.44
CA GLY A 679 -14.54 8.38 24.86
C GLY A 679 -15.50 8.92 25.90
N LYS A 680 -16.82 8.78 25.69
CA LYS A 680 -17.88 9.21 26.61
C LYS A 680 -17.72 8.54 28.00
N ARG A 681 -17.58 7.22 28.02
CA ARG A 681 -17.46 6.44 29.28
C ARG A 681 -16.16 6.72 30.02
N LEU A 682 -15.04 6.80 29.33
CA LEU A 682 -13.76 7.17 29.94
C LEU A 682 -13.83 8.58 30.56
N TYR A 683 -14.48 9.53 29.89
CA TYR A 683 -14.66 10.87 30.42
C TYR A 683 -15.49 10.86 31.70
N GLU A 684 -16.64 10.20 31.69
CA GLU A 684 -17.54 10.09 32.84
C GLU A 684 -16.85 9.42 34.07
N GLU A 685 -16.18 8.28 33.83
CA GLU A 685 -15.50 7.56 34.91
C GLU A 685 -14.29 8.33 35.45
N ARG A 686 -13.49 8.96 34.59
CA ARG A 686 -12.37 9.78 35.05
C ARG A 686 -12.80 11.04 35.79
N MET A 687 -13.90 11.68 35.38
CA MET A 687 -14.48 12.83 36.11
C MET A 687 -14.92 12.44 37.53
N LEU A 688 -15.61 11.31 37.67
CA LEU A 688 -16.02 10.81 38.99
C LEU A 688 -14.80 10.48 39.84
N TYR A 689 -13.85 9.77 39.28
CA TYR A 689 -12.63 9.39 39.97
C TYR A 689 -11.79 10.62 40.39
N ARG A 690 -11.71 11.66 39.57
CA ARG A 690 -10.99 12.89 39.89
C ARG A 690 -11.62 13.64 41.08
N LYS A 691 -12.96 13.68 41.15
CA LYS A 691 -13.68 14.22 42.34
C LYS A 691 -13.34 13.44 43.62
N GLU A 692 -13.23 12.12 43.51
CA GLU A 692 -12.82 11.27 44.62
C GLU A 692 -11.35 11.48 45.02
N GLU A 693 -10.44 11.64 44.04
CA GLU A 693 -9.03 11.99 44.30
C GLU A 693 -8.92 13.32 45.07
N GLU A 694 -9.66 14.35 44.63
CA GLU A 694 -9.66 15.65 45.28
C GLU A 694 -10.21 15.58 46.71
N LYS A 695 -11.32 14.85 46.93
CA LYS A 695 -11.87 14.61 48.27
C LYS A 695 -10.83 13.93 49.14
N ASN A 696 -10.19 12.86 48.70
CA ASN A 696 -9.17 12.15 49.46
C ASN A 696 -7.97 13.02 49.79
N LEU A 697 -7.55 13.90 48.88
CA LEU A 697 -6.46 14.88 49.12
C LEU A 697 -6.82 15.89 50.23
N LEU A 698 -8.05 16.41 50.19
CA LEU A 698 -8.56 17.33 51.21
C LEU A 698 -8.67 16.67 52.60
N GLU A 699 -9.02 15.36 52.64
CA GLU A 699 -9.12 14.57 53.87
C GLU A 699 -7.76 14.01 54.35
N GLY A 700 -6.64 14.31 53.65
CA GLY A 700 -5.30 13.84 54.00
C GLY A 700 -5.11 12.32 53.80
N LYS A 701 -5.98 11.67 53.09
CA LYS A 701 -5.93 10.22 52.78
C LYS A 701 -5.07 9.97 51.56
N ARG A 702 -4.01 9.17 51.70
CA ARG A 702 -3.26 8.62 50.53
C ARG A 702 -4.02 7.41 50.02
N LYS A 703 -4.69 7.56 48.84
CA LYS A 703 -5.26 6.41 48.11
C LYS A 703 -4.37 6.06 46.94
N THR A 704 -4.15 4.79 46.71
CA THR A 704 -3.50 4.30 45.43
C THR A 704 -4.43 4.61 44.29
N SER A 705 -3.91 5.12 43.18
CA SER A 705 -4.64 5.45 41.96
C SER A 705 -5.20 4.16 41.34
N GLU A 706 -6.51 3.97 41.41
CA GLU A 706 -7.17 2.82 40.74
C GLU A 706 -7.44 3.07 39.26
N MET A 707 -7.47 4.32 38.80
CA MET A 707 -7.70 4.70 37.43
C MET A 707 -6.60 5.67 36.96
N PRO A 708 -5.76 5.25 36.00
CA PRO A 708 -4.61 6.02 35.56
C PRO A 708 -5.02 7.26 34.74
N ILE A 709 -4.07 8.16 34.50
CA ILE A 709 -4.16 9.18 33.43
C ILE A 709 -4.23 8.43 32.09
N VAL A 710 -5.21 8.78 31.26
CA VAL A 710 -5.46 8.07 30.01
C VAL A 710 -5.01 8.91 28.81
N TRP A 711 -4.18 8.30 27.98
CA TRP A 711 -3.82 8.80 26.66
C TRP A 711 -4.53 8.01 25.57
N MET A 712 -5.43 8.65 24.82
CA MET A 712 -6.05 8.03 23.66
C MET A 712 -5.30 8.47 22.39
N VAL A 713 -4.80 7.49 21.66
CA VAL A 713 -4.07 7.66 20.40
C VAL A 713 -4.98 7.23 19.26
N ILE A 714 -5.28 8.15 18.36
CA ILE A 714 -6.19 7.91 17.24
C ILE A 714 -5.43 8.07 15.92
N ASP A 715 -5.29 6.97 15.18
CA ASP A 715 -4.77 7.01 13.80
C ASP A 715 -5.89 7.39 12.82
N GLU A 716 -5.56 8.15 11.77
CA GLU A 716 -6.50 8.72 10.80
C GLU A 716 -7.63 9.54 11.47
N ALA A 717 -7.26 10.39 12.41
CA ALA A 717 -8.20 11.13 13.26
C ALA A 717 -9.26 11.93 12.49
N HIS A 718 -8.98 12.35 11.24
CA HIS A 718 -9.96 13.01 10.38
C HIS A 718 -11.19 12.14 10.03
N MET A 719 -11.13 10.83 10.25
CA MET A 719 -12.29 9.94 10.10
C MET A 719 -13.29 10.14 11.23
N PHE A 720 -12.80 10.40 12.45
CA PHE A 720 -13.58 10.54 13.69
C PHE A 720 -13.94 11.99 14.01
N MET A 721 -13.12 12.92 13.56
CA MET A 721 -13.31 14.37 13.76
C MET A 721 -13.32 15.12 12.42
N PRO A 722 -14.23 14.81 11.50
CA PRO A 722 -14.27 15.44 10.19
C PRO A 722 -14.75 16.89 10.26
N GLN A 723 -14.21 17.75 9.33
CA GLN A 723 -14.61 19.15 9.17
C GLN A 723 -15.97 19.33 8.50
N ASP A 724 -16.35 18.43 7.61
CA ASP A 724 -17.40 18.61 6.59
C ASP A 724 -18.62 17.71 6.78
N ARG A 725 -18.68 16.91 7.83
CA ARG A 725 -19.81 16.02 8.13
C ARG A 725 -19.92 15.74 9.64
N PRO A 726 -21.11 15.36 10.15
CA PRO A 726 -21.23 14.86 11.52
C PRO A 726 -20.53 13.51 11.68
N SER A 727 -20.09 13.23 12.91
CA SER A 727 -19.53 11.94 13.33
C SER A 727 -19.97 11.65 14.77
N MET A 728 -20.29 10.40 15.07
CA MET A 728 -20.70 9.97 16.40
C MET A 728 -19.58 10.15 17.48
N ALA A 729 -18.32 10.24 17.04
CA ALA A 729 -17.18 10.47 17.92
C ALA A 729 -16.85 11.96 18.11
N LEU A 730 -17.33 12.84 17.25
CA LEU A 730 -16.87 14.23 17.14
C LEU A 730 -17.10 15.01 18.43
N ASP A 731 -18.33 15.06 18.91
CA ASP A 731 -18.70 15.89 20.07
C ASP A 731 -17.98 15.46 21.35
N VAL A 732 -17.85 14.16 21.55
CA VAL A 732 -17.14 13.58 22.71
C VAL A 732 -15.64 13.90 22.63
N LEU A 733 -15.01 13.77 21.49
CA LEU A 733 -13.59 14.09 21.32
C LEU A 733 -13.32 15.59 21.43
N LEU A 734 -14.23 16.45 20.94
CA LEU A 734 -14.16 17.90 21.19
C LEU A 734 -14.34 18.24 22.68
N GLN A 735 -15.20 17.52 23.40
CA GLN A 735 -15.29 17.67 24.85
C GLN A 735 -13.98 17.33 25.55
N TRP A 736 -13.27 16.26 25.15
CA TRP A 736 -11.96 15.94 25.68
C TRP A 736 -10.93 17.07 25.43
N ILE A 737 -10.96 17.67 24.25
CA ILE A 737 -10.08 18.78 23.89
C ILE A 737 -10.33 20.00 24.79
N ARG A 738 -11.61 20.34 25.02
CA ARG A 738 -12.02 21.52 25.81
C ARG A 738 -11.76 21.37 27.30
N VAL A 739 -12.11 20.21 27.87
CA VAL A 739 -12.15 20.04 29.33
C VAL A 739 -11.45 18.75 29.84
N GLY A 740 -10.84 17.96 28.97
CA GLY A 740 -10.20 16.68 29.33
C GLY A 740 -8.96 16.80 30.21
N ARG A 741 -8.33 17.99 30.26
CA ARG A 741 -7.15 18.23 31.12
C ARG A 741 -7.46 18.03 32.59
N GLN A 742 -8.62 18.46 33.07
CA GLN A 742 -8.99 18.36 34.49
C GLN A 742 -9.11 16.89 34.95
N PRO A 743 -9.83 16.00 34.24
CA PRO A 743 -9.92 14.59 34.64
C PRO A 743 -8.67 13.76 34.29
N GLY A 744 -7.67 14.31 33.62
CA GLY A 744 -6.46 13.60 33.25
C GLY A 744 -6.62 12.76 31.96
N LEU A 745 -7.28 13.32 30.95
CA LEU A 745 -7.46 12.72 29.63
C LEU A 745 -6.64 13.47 28.59
N SER A 746 -5.91 12.72 27.76
CA SER A 746 -5.03 13.23 26.72
C SER A 746 -5.40 12.64 25.37
N LEU A 747 -5.16 13.39 24.29
CA LEU A 747 -5.36 12.95 22.92
C LEU A 747 -4.06 13.06 22.10
N ILE A 748 -3.75 12.03 21.35
CA ILE A 748 -2.76 12.08 20.27
C ILE A 748 -3.51 11.75 18.96
N LEU A 749 -3.62 12.74 18.11
CA LEU A 749 -4.39 12.70 16.88
C LEU A 749 -3.44 12.66 15.68
N ALA A 750 -3.33 11.50 15.04
CA ALA A 750 -2.52 11.38 13.83
C ALA A 750 -3.40 11.53 12.59
N THR A 751 -2.98 12.36 11.64
CA THR A 751 -3.70 12.58 10.38
C THR A 751 -2.78 12.88 9.21
N GLN A 752 -3.15 12.41 8.03
CA GLN A 752 -2.50 12.78 6.78
C GLN A 752 -3.19 13.98 6.11
N ARG A 753 -4.38 14.35 6.59
CA ARG A 753 -5.24 15.39 6.02
C ARG A 753 -5.64 16.39 7.10
N PRO A 754 -4.74 17.26 7.55
CA PRO A 754 -5.10 18.27 8.56
C PRO A 754 -6.20 19.21 8.08
N ASN A 755 -6.31 19.47 6.77
CA ASN A 755 -7.40 20.27 6.17
C ASN A 755 -8.79 19.61 6.28
N LYS A 756 -8.87 18.32 6.61
CA LYS A 756 -10.11 17.57 6.82
C LYS A 756 -10.43 17.33 8.30
N LEU A 757 -9.54 17.71 9.18
CA LEU A 757 -9.74 17.64 10.62
C LEU A 757 -10.54 18.85 11.08
N HIS A 758 -11.47 18.67 12.02
CA HIS A 758 -12.29 19.76 12.56
C HIS A 758 -11.43 20.92 13.07
N SER A 759 -11.79 22.14 12.69
CA SER A 759 -10.96 23.35 12.93
C SER A 759 -10.66 23.62 14.40
N GLU A 760 -11.62 23.33 15.29
CA GLU A 760 -11.43 23.48 16.73
C GLU A 760 -10.34 22.55 17.28
N THR A 761 -10.20 21.36 16.72
CA THR A 761 -9.13 20.43 17.09
C THR A 761 -7.76 21.05 16.87
N ILE A 762 -7.61 21.70 15.73
CA ILE A 762 -6.35 22.32 15.33
C ILE A 762 -6.05 23.56 16.22
N SER A 763 -7.06 24.35 16.54
CA SER A 763 -6.89 25.59 17.33
C SER A 763 -6.66 25.38 18.82
N GLN A 764 -7.05 24.22 19.36
CA GLN A 764 -6.96 23.89 20.79
C GLN A 764 -5.83 22.91 21.14
N CYS A 765 -5.04 22.46 20.14
CA CYS A 765 -3.89 21.60 20.42
C CYS A 765 -2.75 22.40 21.04
N ASP A 766 -2.10 21.82 22.05
CA ASP A 766 -0.96 22.43 22.76
C ASP A 766 0.40 21.88 22.29
N LEU A 767 0.41 20.72 21.61
CA LEU A 767 1.58 20.15 20.97
C LEU A 767 1.26 19.79 19.52
N PHE A 768 2.08 20.31 18.61
CA PHE A 768 1.88 20.06 17.20
C PHE A 768 3.17 19.56 16.53
N LEU A 769 3.15 18.34 15.99
CA LEU A 769 4.27 17.73 15.29
C LEU A 769 3.93 17.59 13.80
N SER A 770 4.55 18.40 12.97
CA SER A 770 4.34 18.37 11.54
C SER A 770 5.52 17.78 10.80
N MET A 771 5.28 16.65 10.15
CA MET A 771 6.17 16.13 9.11
C MET A 771 6.05 16.99 7.85
N ARG A 772 6.95 16.78 6.89
CA ARG A 772 6.92 17.50 5.63
C ARG A 772 5.58 17.34 4.91
N MET A 773 4.92 18.45 4.62
CA MET A 773 3.71 18.53 3.81
C MET A 773 3.98 19.21 2.48
N THR A 774 3.22 18.85 1.44
CA THR A 774 3.41 19.34 0.07
C THR A 774 2.14 19.92 -0.55
N ALA A 775 0.95 19.63 0.00
CA ALA A 775 -0.30 20.22 -0.49
C ALA A 775 -0.52 21.59 0.17
N GLN A 776 -0.79 22.61 -0.62
CA GLN A 776 -1.01 23.97 -0.14
C GLN A 776 -2.19 24.05 0.85
N GLU A 777 -3.29 23.33 0.61
CA GLU A 777 -4.43 23.28 1.50
C GLU A 777 -4.08 22.74 2.89
N ASP A 778 -3.24 21.68 2.96
CA ASP A 778 -2.77 21.11 4.22
C ASP A 778 -1.80 22.08 4.93
N ILE A 779 -0.90 22.73 4.16
CA ILE A 779 0.03 23.75 4.71
C ILE A 779 -0.75 24.96 5.23
N GLN A 780 -1.79 25.39 4.53
CA GLN A 780 -2.66 26.49 4.98
C GLN A 780 -3.43 26.12 6.25
N ALA A 781 -3.98 24.90 6.35
CA ALA A 781 -4.65 24.43 7.56
C ALA A 781 -3.70 24.45 8.78
N VAL A 782 -2.44 24.05 8.59
CA VAL A 782 -1.43 24.12 9.65
C VAL A 782 -0.95 25.55 9.90
N SER A 783 -0.86 26.37 8.86
CA SER A 783 -0.48 27.79 9.01
C SER A 783 -1.54 28.60 9.73
N SER A 784 -2.80 28.12 9.80
CA SER A 784 -3.84 28.73 10.62
C SER A 784 -3.61 28.56 12.14
N ILE A 785 -2.78 27.59 12.54
CA ILE A 785 -2.26 27.44 13.90
C ILE A 785 -1.15 28.50 14.14
N ARG A 786 -1.35 29.74 13.83
CA ARG A 786 -0.32 30.76 13.99
C ARG A 786 -0.34 31.29 15.42
N PRO A 787 0.48 30.73 16.35
CA PRO A 787 0.65 31.37 17.63
C PRO A 787 1.20 32.79 17.41
N SER A 788 0.75 33.75 18.21
CA SER A 788 1.15 35.15 18.09
C SER A 788 2.67 35.38 18.23
N TYR A 789 3.38 34.44 18.82
CA TYR A 789 4.84 34.46 19.01
C TYR A 789 5.64 33.97 17.77
N LEU A 790 4.98 33.47 16.73
CA LEU A 790 5.66 33.06 15.48
C LEU A 790 6.00 34.29 14.61
N ASN A 791 7.27 34.69 14.64
CA ASN A 791 7.79 35.76 13.78
C ASN A 791 8.01 35.37 12.33
N ILE A 792 8.00 34.06 12.03
CA ILE A 792 8.30 33.49 10.71
C ILE A 792 7.10 32.65 10.20
N PRO A 793 6.62 32.85 8.98
CA PRO A 793 5.55 32.02 8.39
C PRO A 793 5.96 30.55 8.29
N MET A 794 5.00 29.63 8.50
CA MET A 794 5.23 28.17 8.53
C MET A 794 5.82 27.61 7.22
N ASP A 795 5.50 28.20 6.08
CA ASP A 795 6.06 27.84 4.77
C ASP A 795 7.59 27.97 4.73
N LYS A 796 8.17 28.94 5.43
CA LYS A 796 9.62 29.08 5.56
C LYS A 796 10.25 27.95 6.37
N TYR A 797 9.58 27.49 7.45
CA TYR A 797 10.05 26.32 8.19
C TYR A 797 10.02 25.05 7.34
N TYR A 798 8.95 24.86 6.54
CA TYR A 798 8.90 23.74 5.59
C TYR A 798 9.97 23.82 4.50
N ALA A 799 10.32 25.04 4.04
CA ALA A 799 11.37 25.23 3.05
C ALA A 799 12.77 24.91 3.61
N GLN A 800 13.01 25.18 4.89
CA GLN A 800 14.28 24.88 5.59
C GLN A 800 14.40 23.43 6.03
N MET A 801 13.29 22.66 6.07
CA MET A 801 13.29 21.27 6.50
C MET A 801 14.15 20.41 5.55
N PRO A 802 15.14 19.64 6.06
CA PRO A 802 15.94 18.72 5.26
C PRO A 802 15.05 17.77 4.45
N LYS A 803 15.48 17.45 3.23
CA LYS A 803 14.69 16.62 2.29
C LYS A 803 14.57 15.16 2.72
N GLU A 804 15.45 14.70 3.60
CA GLU A 804 15.44 13.35 4.14
C GLU A 804 14.21 13.05 5.00
N GLN A 805 13.88 11.76 5.15
CA GLN A 805 12.76 11.31 6.00
C GLN A 805 13.06 11.46 7.49
N GLY A 806 12.00 11.61 8.30
CA GLY A 806 12.08 11.65 9.75
C GLY A 806 12.36 13.04 10.34
N TYR A 807 12.39 14.10 9.52
CA TYR A 807 12.39 15.48 10.04
C TYR A 807 10.97 15.97 10.26
N ALA A 808 10.79 16.74 11.34
CA ALA A 808 9.50 17.30 11.70
C ALA A 808 9.68 18.69 12.31
N ILE A 809 8.66 19.54 12.17
CA ILE A 809 8.51 20.79 12.90
C ILE A 809 7.70 20.49 14.15
N MET A 810 8.22 20.84 15.32
CA MET A 810 7.53 20.78 16.59
C MET A 810 7.13 22.18 17.00
N ILE A 811 5.85 22.36 17.29
CA ILE A 811 5.30 23.57 17.91
C ILE A 811 4.82 23.19 19.31
N ASP A 812 5.30 23.90 20.32
CA ASP A 812 4.93 23.73 21.71
C ASP A 812 4.35 25.04 22.25
N ASP A 813 3.04 25.07 22.42
CA ASP A 813 2.32 26.24 22.91
C ASP A 813 2.57 26.49 24.41
N ASN A 814 2.94 25.45 25.18
CA ASN A 814 3.24 25.60 26.62
C ASN A 814 4.54 26.33 26.89
N SER A 815 5.55 26.16 26.03
CA SER A 815 6.85 26.84 26.15
C SER A 815 7.08 27.91 25.09
N GLU A 816 6.08 28.17 24.22
CA GLU A 816 6.12 29.14 23.11
C GLU A 816 7.34 28.93 22.19
N LYS A 817 7.65 27.65 21.89
CA LYS A 817 8.80 27.28 21.07
C LYS A 817 8.40 26.58 19.77
N VAL A 818 9.12 26.92 18.71
CA VAL A 818 9.09 26.20 17.44
C VAL A 818 10.48 25.72 17.12
N MET A 819 10.59 24.42 16.78
CA MET A 819 11.88 23.81 16.48
C MET A 819 11.78 22.79 15.37
N LEU A 820 12.86 22.67 14.61
CA LEU A 820 13.06 21.58 13.65
C LEU A 820 13.77 20.44 14.35
N LEU A 821 13.23 19.24 14.28
CA LEU A 821 13.83 18.07 14.90
C LEU A 821 13.93 16.88 13.93
N LYS A 822 14.90 16.01 14.17
CA LYS A 822 14.99 14.67 13.58
C LYS A 822 14.38 13.69 14.57
N ILE A 823 13.30 13.02 14.17
CA ILE A 823 12.67 11.94 14.96
C ILE A 823 13.66 10.79 15.11
N ARG A 824 13.75 10.25 16.33
CA ARG A 824 14.61 9.08 16.59
C ARG A 824 14.16 7.84 15.80
N PRO A 825 15.06 6.90 15.52
CA PRO A 825 14.68 5.62 14.93
C PRO A 825 13.76 4.84 15.87
N ARG A 826 12.89 4.03 15.27
CA ARG A 826 11.96 3.15 15.96
C ARG A 826 12.65 1.89 16.46
N ILE A 827 12.40 1.51 17.73
CA ILE A 827 13.01 0.30 18.34
C ILE A 827 12.16 -0.97 18.15
N THR A 828 10.85 -0.81 17.95
CA THR A 828 9.90 -1.92 17.76
C THR A 828 9.74 -2.29 16.29
N TRP A 829 9.29 -3.51 16.03
CA TRP A 829 8.94 -3.96 14.68
C TRP A 829 7.84 -3.10 14.06
N ASP A 830 8.01 -2.74 12.81
CA ASP A 830 7.04 -1.95 12.07
C ASP A 830 6.14 -2.83 11.20
N GLY A 831 4.96 -3.19 11.69
CA GLY A 831 3.96 -3.93 10.91
C GLY A 831 3.41 -3.14 9.72
N GLY A 832 3.52 -1.81 9.77
CA GLY A 832 3.26 -0.92 8.65
C GLY A 832 4.46 -0.70 7.75
N LYS A 833 5.61 -1.30 8.08
CA LYS A 833 6.87 -1.13 7.36
C LYS A 833 6.89 -1.94 6.07
N THR A 834 7.61 -1.44 5.13
CA THR A 834 7.82 -2.12 3.85
C THR A 834 8.74 -3.30 4.04
N ALA A 835 8.40 -4.38 3.37
CA ALA A 835 9.32 -5.48 3.11
C ALA A 835 10.58 -4.95 2.44
N THR A 836 11.72 -5.09 3.09
CA THR A 836 13.03 -4.77 2.52
C THR A 836 13.74 -6.05 2.07
N VAL A 837 14.72 -5.89 1.17
CA VAL A 837 15.57 -7.00 0.72
C VAL A 837 16.41 -7.58 1.86
N PHE A 838 16.53 -6.86 2.98
CA PHE A 838 17.44 -7.09 4.09
C PHE A 838 16.76 -7.34 5.44
N SER A 839 15.53 -7.90 5.49
CA SER A 839 14.98 -8.37 6.76
C SER A 839 15.60 -9.74 7.09
N ASP A 840 16.32 -9.81 8.22
CA ASP A 840 16.88 -11.03 8.81
C ASP A 840 15.80 -12.10 9.08
#